data_0cbc53cd06bce24de895891382b14f91
#
_entry.id   0cbc53cd06bce24de895891382b14f91
#
_cell.length_a   1.000
_cell.length_b   1.000
_cell.length_c   1.000
_cell.angle_alpha   90.00
_cell.angle_beta   90.00
_cell.angle_gamma   90.00
#
_symmetry.space_group_name_H-M   'P 1'
#
loop_
_entity.id
_entity.type
_entity.pdbx_description
1 polymer ?
#
loop_
_entity_poly.entity_id
_entity_poly.type
_entity_poly.pdbx_seq_one_letter_code
_entity_poly.pdbx_strand_id
1 'polypeptide(L)'
;MKHSECAVSLRKKAPLGLAIAIAVTGFAGTLPQSALAQERVSLLEEVVVTARKREESLQNVPVAVSALSPSQIEQSGVQTLIDVAKLVPNVELHMVSQSGAALGASIRGMAFDDLEKSYEPTVGISVDGVFMASNAGAIVDFFDIEGVEVLRGPQGTLFGRNTIAGVVNIKRTKPTGEFGVKLEGTFADHSRQDLKGIVNVPLGDKGGAKFTYRDLEMDSHLYNTTNNERPKNRDSQVWGAAIRYDFTDNLTATLSYDDYEHWTQPPDPVATGTADNVFCSLAGLGLPFGGACNQNSGALSEAGGYKTSNASQQIRSYMWGENLTLNAQYSGDGFDVKYIYGLMDFQEEAYFNSWGAPQPLFEVLREQEYEQSSHELQFLSDWDGPLNVVAGVYYLETDAFITSGPRSNFQTTQDADALAVFGELNYAVTDLWTVTAGARWTEENKELDNRQYATSPDRRAGAPIANQLTPSYEDSNVTYRLVLQRELEVGMAYLSYATGYRAGGFNSRGNNSDTVGPYDPEEVGSWELGVRTQPTDRLQLNLTGFYSSYEEKQQFVVTDGSQCGLTATQTCTFIRNAAETTNQGIEFEGVWMPTDSLDIRATYGYLDAEFDSYDFNGTDIASQAQVIYAPEHTFSVMADHTSSIFGGTLVLSGTWSYRSDIWGATEYAYYNYDTGPEIKIDSHDQLDLSATYLRDLPQGALKVMVYGTDVLDGDGRVGRAYDAGAFAWHELVPGRQIGVTVGYEF
;
A
#
# COMPACT_ATOMS: atom_id res chain seq x y z
N MET A 1 10.89 -33.61 25.34
CA MET A 1 9.58 -33.63 25.98
C MET A 1 9.56 -32.55 27.04
N LYS A 2 9.22 -31.36 26.66
CA LYS A 2 8.78 -30.30 27.57
C LYS A 2 7.65 -29.62 26.83
N HIS A 3 6.45 -29.74 27.39
CA HIS A 3 5.30 -28.96 26.98
C HIS A 3 5.66 -27.47 27.13
N SER A 4 5.82 -26.76 26.02
CA SER A 4 5.69 -25.32 26.02
C SER A 4 4.23 -25.03 25.64
N GLU A 5 3.40 -24.84 26.66
CA GLU A 5 2.18 -24.08 26.52
C GLU A 5 2.59 -22.73 25.94
N CYS A 6 2.09 -22.42 24.75
CA CYS A 6 2.17 -21.10 24.17
C CYS A 6 1.27 -20.18 25.00
N ALA A 7 1.73 -19.83 26.18
CA ALA A 7 1.19 -18.72 26.92
C ALA A 7 1.63 -17.47 26.11
N VAL A 8 0.66 -16.82 25.49
CA VAL A 8 0.79 -15.41 25.07
C VAL A 8 1.27 -14.66 26.31
N SER A 9 2.58 -14.50 26.40
CA SER A 9 3.20 -13.66 27.41
C SER A 9 2.86 -12.24 27.01
N LEU A 10 1.73 -11.74 27.54
CA LEU A 10 1.52 -10.31 27.67
C LEU A 10 2.72 -9.77 28.42
N ARG A 11 3.73 -9.31 27.69
CA ARG A 11 4.82 -8.52 28.27
C ARG A 11 4.15 -7.36 28.97
N LYS A 12 4.19 -7.36 30.28
CA LYS A 12 3.66 -6.26 31.09
C LYS A 12 4.34 -5.00 30.61
N LYS A 13 3.56 -4.11 30.03
CA LYS A 13 3.97 -2.73 29.67
C LYS A 13 4.65 -2.13 30.88
N ALA A 14 5.96 -1.97 30.85
CA ALA A 14 6.64 -1.14 31.81
C ALA A 14 6.29 0.32 31.46
N PRO A 15 5.92 1.16 32.43
CA PRO A 15 5.59 2.54 32.15
C PRO A 15 6.87 3.28 31.74
N LEU A 16 7.07 3.44 30.43
CA LEU A 16 8.16 4.22 29.84
C LEU A 16 8.05 5.73 30.12
N GLY A 17 7.00 6.15 30.80
CA GLY A 17 6.78 7.55 31.19
C GLY A 17 7.84 8.15 32.13
N LEU A 18 8.81 7.35 32.63
CA LEU A 18 9.83 7.83 33.57
C LEU A 18 11.20 8.05 32.93
N ALA A 19 11.47 7.52 31.73
CA ALA A 19 12.77 7.67 31.08
C ALA A 19 12.96 8.99 30.33
N ILE A 20 11.86 9.62 29.88
CA ILE A 20 11.90 10.89 29.12
C ILE A 20 12.12 12.10 30.05
N ALA A 21 11.78 11.99 31.34
CA ALA A 21 11.93 13.09 32.29
C ALA A 21 13.37 13.36 32.76
N ILE A 22 14.33 12.49 32.51
CA ILE A 22 15.71 12.61 33.03
C ILE A 22 16.67 13.27 32.03
N ALA A 23 16.35 13.33 30.73
CA ALA A 23 17.21 13.95 29.71
C ALA A 23 17.10 15.46 29.59
N VAL A 24 16.10 16.09 30.21
CA VAL A 24 15.80 17.54 30.01
C VAL A 24 16.54 18.46 30.98
N THR A 25 17.22 17.97 32.03
CA THR A 25 17.80 18.80 33.08
C THR A 25 19.31 19.14 32.93
N GLY A 26 19.94 18.82 31.80
CA GLY A 26 21.42 18.90 31.67
C GLY A 26 22.00 19.95 30.71
N PHE A 27 21.25 20.62 29.88
CA PHE A 27 21.80 21.52 28.84
C PHE A 27 21.20 22.92 28.87
N ALA A 28 21.65 23.76 29.77
CA ALA A 28 21.47 25.21 29.71
C ALA A 28 22.68 25.82 28.96
N GLY A 29 22.79 25.54 27.68
CA GLY A 29 23.70 26.20 26.75
C GLY A 29 22.94 27.14 25.83
N THR A 30 23.44 28.34 25.61
CA THR A 30 22.84 29.37 24.76
C THR A 30 22.61 28.82 23.35
N LEU A 31 21.35 28.60 23.01
CA LEU A 31 20.93 28.16 21.67
C LEU A 31 20.91 29.35 20.72
N PRO A 32 21.35 29.18 19.47
CA PRO A 32 21.17 30.18 18.44
C PRO A 32 19.67 30.33 18.15
N GLN A 33 19.21 31.53 18.07
CA GLN A 33 17.87 31.95 17.72
C GLN A 33 17.66 31.70 16.22
N SER A 34 17.24 30.49 15.85
CA SER A 34 16.80 30.19 14.47
C SER A 34 15.41 30.76 14.29
N ALA A 35 15.35 31.87 13.58
CA ALA A 35 14.09 32.48 13.16
C ALA A 35 13.48 31.58 12.05
N LEU A 36 12.55 30.71 12.40
CA LEU A 36 11.65 30.07 11.44
C LEU A 36 10.45 31.00 11.14
N ALA A 37 10.73 32.25 10.78
CA ALA A 37 9.82 33.03 9.99
C ALA A 37 10.23 32.82 8.52
N GLN A 38 9.88 31.70 7.94
CA GLN A 38 9.93 31.58 6.49
C GLN A 38 8.81 32.48 5.95
N GLU A 39 9.18 33.68 5.48
CA GLU A 39 8.31 34.43 4.57
C GLU A 39 7.94 33.42 3.45
N ARG A 40 6.67 33.03 3.39
CA ARG A 40 6.15 32.32 2.24
C ARG A 40 6.29 33.25 1.06
N VAL A 41 7.37 33.07 0.30
CA VAL A 41 7.46 33.62 -1.03
C VAL A 41 6.29 32.97 -1.77
N SER A 42 5.42 33.76 -2.38
CA SER A 42 4.20 33.33 -3.06
C SER A 42 4.55 32.69 -4.42
N LEU A 43 5.27 31.60 -4.38
CA LEU A 43 5.60 30.77 -5.53
C LEU A 43 5.15 29.36 -5.21
N LEU A 44 4.61 28.66 -6.20
CA LEU A 44 4.36 27.23 -6.12
C LEU A 44 5.63 26.55 -5.63
N GLU A 45 5.56 25.77 -4.56
CA GLU A 45 6.68 25.04 -4.02
C GLU A 45 7.17 24.05 -5.09
N GLU A 46 8.44 24.07 -5.41
CA GLU A 46 9.03 23.10 -6.34
C GLU A 46 9.02 21.74 -5.68
N VAL A 47 8.25 20.80 -6.23
CA VAL A 47 8.19 19.42 -5.76
C VAL A 47 9.30 18.62 -6.42
N VAL A 48 10.23 18.13 -5.62
CA VAL A 48 11.32 17.25 -6.07
C VAL A 48 10.89 15.79 -5.88
N VAL A 49 11.08 14.98 -6.90
CA VAL A 49 10.77 13.55 -6.91
C VAL A 49 11.99 12.69 -7.24
N THR A 50 11.95 11.41 -6.89
CA THR A 50 13.00 10.44 -7.21
C THR A 50 12.49 9.31 -8.12
N ALA A 51 11.45 9.57 -8.85
CA ALA A 51 10.78 8.64 -9.76
C ALA A 51 11.74 7.95 -10.76
N ARG A 52 12.89 8.55 -11.06
CA ARG A 52 13.91 8.00 -11.96
C ARG A 52 15.23 7.71 -11.25
N LYS A 53 15.18 7.34 -9.96
CA LYS A 53 16.35 7.03 -9.11
C LYS A 53 17.29 8.24 -8.85
N ARG A 54 16.96 9.43 -9.39
CA ARG A 54 17.63 10.71 -9.17
C ARG A 54 16.63 11.77 -8.70
N GLU A 55 17.11 12.78 -7.98
CA GLU A 55 16.30 13.91 -7.57
C GLU A 55 16.08 14.84 -8.79
N GLU A 56 14.83 15.03 -9.18
CA GLU A 56 14.42 15.85 -10.32
C GLU A 56 13.15 16.63 -9.94
N SER A 57 12.99 17.84 -10.51
CA SER A 57 11.73 18.56 -10.38
C SER A 57 10.58 17.78 -11.01
N LEU A 58 9.44 17.67 -10.31
CA LEU A 58 8.23 16.99 -10.79
C LEU A 58 7.84 17.42 -12.21
N GLN A 59 8.03 18.71 -12.54
CA GLN A 59 7.67 19.28 -13.84
C GLN A 59 8.59 18.82 -14.99
N ASN A 60 9.76 18.27 -14.67
CA ASN A 60 10.76 17.83 -15.64
C ASN A 60 10.78 16.29 -15.83
N VAL A 61 9.95 15.56 -15.08
CA VAL A 61 9.95 14.09 -15.13
C VAL A 61 8.92 13.58 -16.15
N PRO A 62 9.32 12.91 -17.25
CA PRO A 62 8.41 12.44 -18.29
C PRO A 62 7.76 11.09 -17.93
N VAL A 63 7.02 11.03 -16.83
CA VAL A 63 6.22 9.89 -16.36
C VAL A 63 5.05 10.40 -15.52
N ALA A 64 3.91 9.74 -15.55
CA ALA A 64 2.80 10.08 -14.68
C ALA A 64 3.17 9.79 -13.22
N VAL A 65 3.39 10.84 -12.44
CA VAL A 65 3.73 10.75 -11.02
C VAL A 65 2.99 11.82 -10.24
N SER A 66 2.37 11.40 -9.14
CA SER A 66 1.82 12.29 -8.10
C SER A 66 2.78 12.26 -6.91
N ALA A 67 3.11 13.41 -6.36
CA ALA A 67 3.97 13.51 -5.19
C ALA A 67 3.27 14.33 -4.10
N LEU A 68 3.28 13.80 -2.89
CA LEU A 68 2.70 14.43 -1.70
C LEU A 68 3.82 14.84 -0.75
N SER A 69 3.92 16.14 -0.47
CA SER A 69 4.85 16.67 0.53
C SER A 69 4.34 16.41 1.96
N PRO A 70 5.20 16.51 3.00
CA PRO A 70 4.79 16.37 4.39
C PRO A 70 3.64 17.31 4.78
N SER A 71 3.69 18.56 4.29
CA SER A 71 2.65 19.56 4.55
C SER A 71 1.31 19.16 3.92
N GLN A 72 1.32 18.60 2.71
CA GLN A 72 0.13 18.11 2.04
C GLN A 72 -0.48 16.90 2.74
N ILE A 73 0.35 15.93 3.15
CA ILE A 73 -0.07 14.75 3.92
C ILE A 73 -0.76 15.20 5.21
N GLU A 74 -0.15 16.15 5.93
CA GLU A 74 -0.68 16.64 7.20
C GLU A 74 -1.99 17.44 7.02
N GLN A 75 -2.07 18.31 6.01
CA GLN A 75 -3.24 19.17 5.75
C GLN A 75 -4.44 18.38 5.20
N SER A 76 -4.20 17.38 4.39
CA SER A 76 -5.26 16.54 3.81
C SER A 76 -5.86 15.51 4.78
N GLY A 77 -5.33 15.40 6.01
CA GLY A 77 -5.80 14.43 6.98
C GLY A 77 -5.43 12.97 6.65
N VAL A 78 -4.46 12.77 5.75
CA VAL A 78 -3.90 11.45 5.42
C VAL A 78 -3.20 10.88 6.65
N GLN A 79 -3.60 9.70 7.07
CA GLN A 79 -3.09 9.04 8.28
C GLN A 79 -2.33 7.76 7.97
N THR A 80 -2.68 7.12 6.85
CA THR A 80 -2.09 5.86 6.37
C THR A 80 -1.87 5.92 4.87
N LEU A 81 -1.12 4.95 4.34
CA LEU A 81 -0.92 4.82 2.89
C LEU A 81 -2.25 4.69 2.11
N ILE A 82 -3.25 4.06 2.71
CA ILE A 82 -4.58 3.89 2.08
C ILE A 82 -5.24 5.24 1.77
N ASP A 83 -5.05 6.23 2.64
CA ASP A 83 -5.65 7.55 2.45
C ASP A 83 -5.04 8.32 1.26
N VAL A 84 -3.84 7.94 0.78
CA VAL A 84 -3.20 8.54 -0.40
C VAL A 84 -4.04 8.35 -1.66
N ALA A 85 -4.74 7.23 -1.79
CA ALA A 85 -5.60 6.94 -2.93
C ALA A 85 -6.63 8.04 -3.21
N LYS A 86 -7.13 8.72 -2.17
CA LYS A 86 -8.10 9.82 -2.31
C LYS A 86 -7.55 11.03 -3.08
N LEU A 87 -6.24 11.20 -3.11
CA LEU A 87 -5.55 12.38 -3.66
C LEU A 87 -4.88 12.11 -5.00
N VAL A 88 -4.88 10.85 -5.47
CA VAL A 88 -4.18 10.43 -6.69
C VAL A 88 -5.20 9.85 -7.69
N PRO A 89 -5.24 10.31 -8.96
CA PRO A 89 -6.19 9.80 -9.92
C PRO A 89 -5.92 8.33 -10.29
N ASN A 90 -7.00 7.55 -10.50
CA ASN A 90 -6.97 6.13 -10.90
C ASN A 90 -6.16 5.22 -9.98
N VAL A 91 -6.18 5.49 -8.68
CA VAL A 91 -5.52 4.69 -7.65
C VAL A 91 -6.55 4.26 -6.60
N GLU A 92 -6.58 2.97 -6.28
CA GLU A 92 -7.33 2.39 -5.17
C GLU A 92 -6.37 1.64 -4.25
N LEU A 93 -6.40 1.97 -2.97
CA LEU A 93 -5.63 1.30 -1.92
C LEU A 93 -6.58 0.88 -0.81
N HIS A 94 -6.45 -0.36 -0.35
CA HIS A 94 -7.29 -0.88 0.73
C HIS A 94 -6.51 -1.93 1.54
N MET A 95 -7.01 -2.27 2.72
CA MET A 95 -6.49 -3.44 3.44
C MET A 95 -7.01 -4.69 2.77
N VAL A 96 -6.14 -5.67 2.55
CA VAL A 96 -6.58 -7.01 2.19
C VAL A 96 -7.31 -7.56 3.41
N SER A 97 -8.57 -7.97 3.23
CA SER A 97 -9.37 -8.48 4.33
C SER A 97 -8.65 -9.61 5.04
N GLN A 98 -8.88 -9.71 6.34
CA GLN A 98 -8.34 -10.79 7.18
C GLN A 98 -6.85 -10.62 7.57
N SER A 99 -6.09 -9.70 6.93
CA SER A 99 -4.78 -9.30 7.40
C SER A 99 -4.75 -7.78 7.55
N GLY A 100 -4.73 -7.30 8.77
CA GLY A 100 -4.68 -5.87 9.06
C GLY A 100 -3.38 -5.18 8.66
N ALA A 101 -2.46 -5.91 8.05
CA ALA A 101 -1.13 -5.42 7.67
C ALA A 101 -0.78 -5.67 6.19
N ALA A 102 -1.67 -6.29 5.40
CA ALA A 102 -1.47 -6.50 3.97
C ALA A 102 -2.22 -5.45 3.14
N LEU A 103 -1.51 -4.86 2.17
CA LEU A 103 -2.04 -3.83 1.27
C LEU A 103 -2.58 -4.46 -0.01
N GLY A 104 -3.86 -4.21 -0.31
CA GLY A 104 -4.44 -4.37 -1.64
C GLY A 104 -4.26 -3.07 -2.41
N ALA A 105 -3.88 -3.16 -3.68
CA ALA A 105 -3.61 -1.99 -4.50
C ALA A 105 -4.09 -2.19 -5.94
N SER A 106 -4.67 -1.14 -6.51
CA SER A 106 -4.97 -1.03 -7.93
C SER A 106 -4.52 0.31 -8.46
N ILE A 107 -3.77 0.32 -9.55
CA ILE A 107 -3.40 1.52 -10.29
C ILE A 107 -3.85 1.33 -11.74
N ARG A 108 -4.64 2.27 -12.27
CA ARG A 108 -5.19 2.21 -13.63
C ARG A 108 -5.94 0.90 -13.92
N GLY A 109 -6.69 0.36 -12.92
CA GLY A 109 -7.47 -0.87 -13.04
C GLY A 109 -6.66 -2.17 -12.97
N MET A 110 -5.36 -2.10 -12.69
CA MET A 110 -4.54 -3.27 -12.49
C MET A 110 -4.41 -3.59 -11.01
N ALA A 111 -5.24 -4.51 -10.54
CA ALA A 111 -5.42 -4.80 -9.12
C ALA A 111 -4.72 -6.08 -8.69
N PHE A 112 -4.30 -6.10 -7.41
CA PHE A 112 -3.95 -7.29 -6.67
C PHE A 112 -4.62 -7.24 -5.28
N ASP A 113 -5.31 -8.31 -4.90
CA ASP A 113 -6.09 -8.39 -3.68
C ASP A 113 -6.00 -9.79 -3.05
N ASP A 114 -4.79 -10.20 -2.68
CA ASP A 114 -4.55 -11.43 -1.92
C ASP A 114 -3.45 -11.23 -0.86
N LEU A 115 -3.51 -12.01 0.21
CA LEU A 115 -2.55 -11.93 1.32
C LEU A 115 -1.49 -13.03 1.29
N GLU A 116 -1.55 -13.92 0.30
CA GLU A 116 -0.63 -15.05 0.18
C GLU A 116 0.75 -14.59 -0.27
N LYS A 117 1.80 -14.96 0.49
CA LYS A 117 3.19 -14.55 0.21
C LYS A 117 3.79 -15.23 -1.02
N SER A 118 3.22 -16.34 -1.46
CA SER A 118 3.62 -17.00 -2.70
C SER A 118 3.12 -16.29 -3.97
N TYR A 119 2.25 -15.29 -3.81
CA TYR A 119 1.70 -14.53 -4.93
C TYR A 119 2.43 -13.19 -5.06
N GLU A 120 2.60 -12.75 -6.28
CA GLU A 120 3.31 -11.54 -6.61
C GLU A 120 2.35 -10.33 -6.67
N PRO A 121 2.70 -9.16 -6.12
CA PRO A 121 1.88 -7.95 -6.25
C PRO A 121 1.95 -7.36 -7.65
N THR A 122 0.99 -6.49 -8.00
CA THR A 122 0.97 -5.71 -9.26
C THR A 122 1.54 -4.31 -9.08
N VAL A 123 1.54 -3.79 -7.85
CA VAL A 123 2.06 -2.47 -7.49
C VAL A 123 3.27 -2.66 -6.58
N GLY A 124 4.39 -2.09 -6.98
CA GLY A 124 5.61 -2.09 -6.17
C GLY A 124 5.53 -1.09 -5.02
N ILE A 125 5.95 -1.48 -3.83
CA ILE A 125 6.14 -0.58 -2.70
C ILE A 125 7.64 -0.43 -2.47
N SER A 126 8.12 0.80 -2.31
CA SER A 126 9.51 1.09 -1.98
C SER A 126 9.57 2.02 -0.78
N VAL A 127 10.41 1.69 0.21
CA VAL A 127 10.65 2.53 1.39
C VAL A 127 12.14 2.85 1.45
N ASP A 128 12.50 4.12 1.38
CA ASP A 128 13.89 4.60 1.37
C ASP A 128 14.78 3.91 0.30
N GLY A 129 14.17 3.54 -0.83
CA GLY A 129 14.82 2.87 -1.95
C GLY A 129 14.85 1.34 -1.86
N VAL A 130 14.44 0.73 -0.76
CA VAL A 130 14.29 -0.73 -0.62
C VAL A 130 12.95 -1.15 -1.18
N PHE A 131 12.94 -2.01 -2.18
CA PHE A 131 11.74 -2.62 -2.74
C PHE A 131 11.20 -3.69 -1.79
N MET A 132 9.91 -3.61 -1.45
CA MET A 132 9.21 -4.61 -0.65
C MET A 132 8.60 -5.66 -1.58
N ALA A 133 9.13 -6.88 -1.58
CA ALA A 133 8.65 -7.94 -2.47
C ALA A 133 7.32 -8.58 -1.99
N SER A 134 6.90 -8.31 -0.77
CA SER A 134 5.61 -8.73 -0.22
C SER A 134 4.70 -7.52 0.03
N ASN A 135 3.40 -7.66 -0.23
CA ASN A 135 2.39 -6.67 0.14
C ASN A 135 2.02 -6.70 1.64
N ALA A 136 2.39 -7.74 2.37
CA ALA A 136 2.25 -7.78 3.82
C ALA A 136 3.36 -6.94 4.48
N GLY A 137 3.01 -6.24 5.55
CA GLY A 137 3.89 -5.24 6.15
C GLY A 137 4.01 -3.94 5.35
N ALA A 138 3.38 -3.87 4.16
CA ALA A 138 3.43 -2.69 3.29
C ALA A 138 2.50 -1.54 3.74
N ILE A 139 1.66 -1.76 4.75
CA ILE A 139 0.87 -0.66 5.34
C ILE A 139 1.78 0.14 6.26
N VAL A 140 2.49 1.06 5.66
CA VAL A 140 3.36 2.00 6.36
C VAL A 140 2.49 3.10 6.99
N ASP A 141 2.63 3.28 8.29
CA ASP A 141 2.00 4.38 8.99
C ASP A 141 2.72 5.69 8.68
N PHE A 142 1.97 6.72 8.29
CA PHE A 142 2.53 8.04 8.00
C PHE A 142 2.98 8.78 9.26
N PHE A 143 4.14 8.38 9.71
CA PHE A 143 4.88 9.07 10.75
C PHE A 143 6.35 9.14 10.32
N ASP A 144 6.96 10.30 10.44
CA ASP A 144 8.35 10.51 10.01
C ASP A 144 8.56 10.45 8.47
N ILE A 145 7.55 10.83 7.68
CA ILE A 145 7.58 10.80 6.23
C ILE A 145 8.08 12.14 5.66
N GLU A 146 9.06 12.06 4.75
CA GLU A 146 9.55 13.19 3.93
C GLU A 146 8.67 13.40 2.69
N GLY A 147 8.08 12.32 2.15
CA GLY A 147 7.19 12.38 1.00
C GLY A 147 6.75 11.02 0.52
N VAL A 148 5.67 11.03 -0.26
CA VAL A 148 5.14 9.86 -0.96
C VAL A 148 5.01 10.19 -2.43
N GLU A 149 5.56 9.33 -3.28
CA GLU A 149 5.47 9.42 -4.73
C GLU A 149 4.69 8.22 -5.26
N VAL A 150 3.67 8.46 -6.07
CA VAL A 150 2.90 7.39 -6.74
C VAL A 150 3.15 7.48 -8.23
N LEU A 151 3.95 6.54 -8.75
CA LEU A 151 4.25 6.41 -10.17
C LEU A 151 3.19 5.50 -10.80
N ARG A 152 2.49 5.99 -11.80
CA ARG A 152 1.42 5.23 -12.47
C ARG A 152 1.90 4.68 -13.81
N GLY A 153 1.39 3.49 -14.18
CA GLY A 153 1.86 2.72 -15.33
C GLY A 153 3.15 1.93 -15.06
N PRO A 154 3.57 1.08 -16.01
CA PRO A 154 4.65 0.12 -15.79
C PRO A 154 5.99 0.79 -15.50
N GLN A 155 6.66 0.31 -14.45
CA GLN A 155 7.96 0.78 -13.97
C GLN A 155 9.06 -0.30 -14.06
N GLY A 156 8.89 -1.28 -14.93
CA GLY A 156 9.75 -2.46 -15.03
C GLY A 156 11.25 -2.16 -15.25
N THR A 157 11.60 -1.05 -15.91
CA THR A 157 12.98 -0.69 -16.23
C THR A 157 13.82 -0.31 -15.02
N LEU A 158 13.33 0.59 -14.15
CA LEU A 158 14.11 1.10 -13.02
C LEU A 158 13.76 0.44 -11.68
N PHE A 159 12.50 0.00 -11.50
CA PHE A 159 12.05 -0.65 -10.29
C PHE A 159 11.97 -2.17 -10.40
N GLY A 160 11.78 -2.69 -11.62
CA GLY A 160 11.88 -4.12 -11.91
C GLY A 160 10.56 -4.87 -11.84
N ARG A 161 10.64 -6.12 -11.40
CA ARG A 161 9.51 -7.05 -11.33
C ARG A 161 8.37 -6.52 -10.47
N ASN A 162 7.15 -6.97 -10.72
CA ASN A 162 5.98 -6.69 -9.88
C ASN A 162 5.64 -5.19 -9.76
N THR A 163 6.00 -4.43 -10.80
CA THR A 163 5.67 -3.00 -10.94
C THR A 163 4.88 -2.75 -12.22
N ILE A 164 4.07 -3.73 -12.58
CA ILE A 164 3.29 -3.75 -13.82
C ILE A 164 2.21 -2.65 -13.85
N ALA A 165 1.64 -2.32 -12.69
CA ALA A 165 0.65 -1.25 -12.54
C ALA A 165 1.28 0.09 -12.16
N GLY A 166 2.36 0.06 -11.39
CA GLY A 166 3.02 1.25 -10.88
C GLY A 166 3.85 1.00 -9.62
N VAL A 167 4.28 2.10 -8.99
CA VAL A 167 5.09 2.07 -7.77
C VAL A 167 4.61 3.14 -6.80
N VAL A 168 4.54 2.79 -5.53
CA VAL A 168 4.42 3.74 -4.41
C VAL A 168 5.79 3.82 -3.73
N ASN A 169 6.43 4.98 -3.82
CA ASN A 169 7.75 5.23 -3.26
C ASN A 169 7.62 6.17 -2.04
N ILE A 170 8.01 5.67 -0.88
CA ILE A 170 7.90 6.34 0.41
C ILE A 170 9.30 6.73 0.87
N LYS A 171 9.47 7.99 1.23
CA LYS A 171 10.72 8.50 1.80
C LYS A 171 10.49 8.93 3.23
N ARG A 172 11.39 8.55 4.11
CA ARG A 172 11.40 8.98 5.51
C ARG A 172 12.38 10.13 5.70
N THR A 173 12.10 10.98 6.71
CA THR A 173 13.02 12.08 7.05
C THR A 173 14.38 11.53 7.49
N LYS A 174 15.44 12.24 7.15
CA LYS A 174 16.82 11.88 7.54
C LYS A 174 17.18 12.52 8.89
N PRO A 175 18.13 11.96 9.66
CA PRO A 175 18.69 12.63 10.84
C PRO A 175 19.23 14.02 10.43
N THR A 176 18.80 15.08 11.15
CA THR A 176 19.10 16.47 10.78
C THR A 176 20.52 16.92 11.14
N GLY A 177 21.20 16.23 12.08
CA GLY A 177 22.49 16.67 12.63
C GLY A 177 22.36 17.82 13.65
N GLU A 178 21.15 18.29 13.93
CA GLU A 178 20.83 19.26 14.97
C GLU A 178 19.98 18.60 16.07
N PHE A 179 20.01 19.18 17.30
CA PHE A 179 19.12 18.71 18.34
C PHE A 179 17.71 19.23 18.09
N GLY A 180 16.75 18.30 18.07
CA GLY A 180 15.34 18.63 17.88
C GLY A 180 14.45 17.54 18.48
N VAL A 181 13.28 17.94 18.95
CA VAL A 181 12.25 17.03 19.49
C VAL A 181 10.91 17.41 18.88
N LYS A 182 10.19 16.44 18.31
CA LYS A 182 8.81 16.58 17.85
C LYS A 182 7.95 15.58 18.61
N LEU A 183 6.91 16.07 19.28
CA LEU A 183 5.94 15.24 20.00
C LEU A 183 4.54 15.55 19.47
N GLU A 184 3.73 14.53 19.26
CA GLU A 184 2.37 14.68 18.79
C GLU A 184 1.44 13.68 19.50
N GLY A 185 0.27 14.14 19.93
CA GLY A 185 -0.79 13.31 20.49
C GLY A 185 -2.10 13.58 19.79
N THR A 186 -2.75 12.53 19.27
CA THR A 186 -4.06 12.58 18.63
C THR A 186 -5.08 11.82 19.44
N PHE A 187 -6.24 12.42 19.65
CA PHE A 187 -7.40 11.82 20.30
C PHE A 187 -8.62 11.98 19.40
N ALA A 188 -9.32 10.88 19.11
CA ALA A 188 -10.46 10.90 18.20
C ALA A 188 -11.57 9.92 18.62
N ASP A 189 -12.63 9.89 17.83
CA ASP A 189 -13.70 8.91 17.95
C ASP A 189 -13.14 7.47 17.97
N HIS A 190 -13.94 6.53 18.42
CA HIS A 190 -13.56 5.12 18.59
C HIS A 190 -12.39 4.92 19.57
N SER A 191 -12.34 5.73 20.64
CA SER A 191 -11.30 5.67 21.68
C SER A 191 -9.88 5.81 21.12
N ARG A 192 -9.71 6.41 19.94
CA ARG A 192 -8.40 6.55 19.30
C ARG A 192 -7.47 7.38 20.16
N GLN A 193 -6.28 6.82 20.40
CA GLN A 193 -5.13 7.47 21.00
C GLN A 193 -3.91 7.16 20.14
N ASP A 194 -3.23 8.18 19.62
CA ASP A 194 -2.07 8.03 18.76
C ASP A 194 -0.98 8.99 19.27
N LEU A 195 0.06 8.42 19.87
CA LEU A 195 1.19 9.16 20.44
C LEU A 195 2.42 8.97 19.56
N LYS A 196 3.05 10.06 19.17
CA LYS A 196 4.19 10.08 18.28
C LYS A 196 5.32 10.93 18.86
N GLY A 197 6.56 10.48 18.67
CA GLY A 197 7.74 11.22 19.10
C GLY A 197 8.91 11.02 18.15
N ILE A 198 9.61 12.12 17.82
CA ILE A 198 10.87 12.13 17.09
C ILE A 198 11.89 12.90 17.91
N VAL A 199 13.09 12.34 18.04
CA VAL A 199 14.23 13.01 18.68
C VAL A 199 15.42 12.95 17.72
N ASN A 200 15.92 14.11 17.32
CA ASN A 200 17.18 14.26 16.59
C ASN A 200 18.30 14.66 17.56
N VAL A 201 19.47 14.05 17.38
CA VAL A 201 20.65 14.30 18.21
C VAL A 201 21.87 14.50 17.28
N PRO A 202 22.64 15.59 17.42
CA PRO A 202 23.86 15.78 16.64
C PRO A 202 24.95 14.78 17.01
N LEU A 203 25.68 14.27 16.05
CA LEU A 203 26.85 13.43 16.20
C LEU A 203 28.11 14.19 15.73
N GLY A 204 28.47 15.24 16.48
CA GLY A 204 29.49 16.20 16.09
C GLY A 204 29.05 17.04 14.87
N ASP A 205 30.04 17.48 14.08
CA ASP A 205 29.77 18.35 12.92
C ASP A 205 29.48 17.57 11.62
N LYS A 206 29.55 16.23 11.67
CA LYS A 206 29.49 15.36 10.49
C LYS A 206 28.33 14.38 10.46
N GLY A 207 27.43 14.45 11.42
CA GLY A 207 26.35 13.48 11.46
C GLY A 207 25.26 13.77 12.46
N GLY A 208 24.23 12.95 12.41
CA GLY A 208 23.09 12.98 13.31
C GLY A 208 22.55 11.57 13.59
N ALA A 209 21.91 11.44 14.73
CA ALA A 209 21.08 10.29 15.05
C ALA A 209 19.64 10.73 15.23
N LYS A 210 18.70 9.89 14.84
CA LYS A 210 17.27 10.10 15.01
C LYS A 210 16.66 8.89 15.69
N PHE A 211 15.74 9.13 16.61
CA PHE A 211 14.92 8.10 17.26
C PHE A 211 13.46 8.45 17.03
N THR A 212 12.65 7.47 16.67
CA THR A 212 11.23 7.58 16.44
C THR A 212 10.47 6.60 17.32
N TYR A 213 9.29 7.02 17.78
CA TYR A 213 8.37 6.18 18.53
C TYR A 213 6.94 6.53 18.19
N ARG A 214 6.10 5.50 18.00
CA ARG A 214 4.66 5.64 17.84
C ARG A 214 3.94 4.57 18.64
N ASP A 215 2.82 4.96 19.27
CA ASP A 215 1.89 4.07 19.97
C ASP A 215 0.46 4.47 19.57
N LEU A 216 -0.24 3.58 18.88
CA LEU A 216 -1.58 3.81 18.37
C LEU A 216 -2.54 2.76 18.90
N GLU A 217 -3.56 3.19 19.61
CA GLU A 217 -4.69 2.37 20.02
C GLU A 217 -5.99 2.93 19.45
N MET A 218 -6.88 2.02 18.97
CA MET A 218 -8.20 2.40 18.45
C MET A 218 -9.18 1.23 18.55
N ASP A 219 -10.42 1.50 18.96
CA ASP A 219 -11.52 0.54 18.96
C ASP A 219 -12.18 0.43 17.57
N SER A 220 -12.86 -0.68 17.30
CA SER A 220 -13.66 -0.86 16.07
C SER A 220 -14.85 0.11 16.05
N HIS A 221 -15.20 0.57 14.85
CA HIS A 221 -16.46 1.29 14.64
C HIS A 221 -17.69 0.36 14.74
N LEU A 222 -17.52 -0.94 14.51
CA LEU A 222 -18.60 -1.92 14.62
C LEU A 222 -18.75 -2.45 16.05
N TYR A 223 -19.99 -2.69 16.45
CA TYR A 223 -20.35 -3.39 17.67
C TYR A 223 -20.71 -4.83 17.35
N ASN A 224 -20.01 -5.80 17.93
CA ASN A 224 -20.32 -7.20 17.73
C ASN A 224 -21.45 -7.63 18.68
N THR A 225 -22.60 -7.97 18.11
CA THR A 225 -23.80 -8.34 18.86
C THR A 225 -23.76 -9.75 19.42
N THR A 226 -22.93 -10.63 18.88
CA THR A 226 -22.73 -12.00 19.38
C THR A 226 -21.91 -11.98 20.66
N ASN A 227 -20.83 -11.23 20.69
CA ASN A 227 -19.92 -11.13 21.82
C ASN A 227 -20.30 -10.00 22.80
N ASN A 228 -21.22 -9.13 22.38
CA ASN A 228 -21.70 -7.98 23.14
C ASN A 228 -20.58 -6.99 23.51
N GLU A 229 -19.69 -6.69 22.56
CA GLU A 229 -18.53 -5.80 22.75
C GLU A 229 -18.16 -5.03 21.47
N ARG A 230 -17.36 -3.98 21.62
CA ARG A 230 -16.59 -3.37 20.53
C ARG A 230 -15.20 -3.99 20.53
N PRO A 231 -14.80 -4.69 19.47
CA PRO A 231 -13.45 -5.23 19.38
C PRO A 231 -12.43 -4.08 19.28
N LYS A 232 -11.20 -4.34 19.68
CA LYS A 232 -10.09 -3.44 19.45
C LYS A 232 -9.73 -3.50 17.97
N ASN A 233 -9.83 -2.38 17.26
CA ASN A 233 -9.53 -2.37 15.82
C ASN A 233 -8.01 -2.41 15.58
N ARG A 234 -7.25 -1.59 16.33
CA ARG A 234 -5.82 -1.47 16.17
C ARG A 234 -5.12 -1.21 17.51
N ASP A 235 -4.01 -1.92 17.72
CA ASP A 235 -3.02 -1.67 18.77
C ASP A 235 -1.66 -1.85 18.11
N SER A 236 -0.96 -0.75 17.86
CA SER A 236 0.24 -0.73 17.03
C SER A 236 1.33 0.04 17.74
N GLN A 237 2.50 -0.55 17.83
CA GLN A 237 3.67 0.06 18.40
C GLN A 237 4.84 -0.04 17.42
N VAL A 238 5.47 1.08 17.13
CA VAL A 238 6.62 1.18 16.23
C VAL A 238 7.69 2.03 16.89
N TRP A 239 8.93 1.56 16.87
CA TRP A 239 10.07 2.38 17.21
C TRP A 239 11.15 2.25 16.16
N GLY A 240 11.89 3.31 15.92
CA GLY A 240 12.94 3.37 14.93
C GLY A 240 14.16 4.12 15.42
N ALA A 241 15.29 3.82 14.81
CA ALA A 241 16.53 4.55 14.99
C ALA A 241 17.23 4.71 13.65
N ALA A 242 17.79 5.89 13.39
CA ALA A 242 18.60 6.12 12.21
C ALA A 242 19.85 6.91 12.57
N ILE A 243 20.95 6.60 11.89
CA ILE A 243 22.22 7.32 12.01
C ILE A 243 22.66 7.72 10.60
N ARG A 244 22.86 9.03 10.39
CA ARG A 244 23.51 9.55 9.20
C ARG A 244 24.89 10.09 9.56
N TYR A 245 25.89 9.77 8.73
CA TYR A 245 27.24 10.24 8.96
C TYR A 245 27.98 10.55 7.64
N ASP A 246 28.62 11.73 7.58
CA ASP A 246 29.43 12.18 6.47
C ASP A 246 30.89 11.79 6.74
N PHE A 247 31.31 10.61 6.23
CA PHE A 247 32.66 10.07 6.44
C PHE A 247 33.73 10.97 5.83
N THR A 248 33.44 11.48 4.64
CA THR A 248 34.23 12.49 3.91
C THR A 248 33.29 13.52 3.30
N ASP A 249 33.82 14.56 2.66
CA ASP A 249 33.01 15.54 1.94
C ASP A 249 32.22 14.91 0.78
N ASN A 250 32.61 13.71 0.34
CA ASN A 250 32.04 13.02 -0.81
C ASN A 250 31.33 11.71 -0.44
N LEU A 251 31.43 11.21 0.78
CA LEU A 251 30.84 9.92 1.21
C LEU A 251 29.95 10.09 2.42
N THR A 252 28.66 9.91 2.21
CA THR A 252 27.62 9.90 3.24
C THR A 252 26.98 8.52 3.35
N ALA A 253 26.69 8.07 4.56
CA ALA A 253 25.84 6.89 4.75
C ALA A 253 24.76 7.14 5.80
N THR A 254 23.62 6.50 5.60
CA THR A 254 22.50 6.46 6.55
C THR A 254 22.15 5.01 6.81
N LEU A 255 22.17 4.61 8.07
CA LEU A 255 21.69 3.32 8.56
C LEU A 255 20.42 3.55 9.35
N SER A 256 19.34 2.86 8.99
CA SER A 256 18.03 2.94 9.64
C SER A 256 17.59 1.55 10.10
N TYR A 257 17.02 1.47 11.27
CA TYR A 257 16.43 0.26 11.84
C TYR A 257 15.06 0.59 12.42
N ASP A 258 14.08 -0.28 12.15
CA ASP A 258 12.74 -0.18 12.69
C ASP A 258 12.32 -1.53 13.25
N ASP A 259 11.58 -1.49 14.36
CA ASP A 259 10.95 -2.64 14.99
C ASP A 259 9.47 -2.27 15.20
N TYR A 260 8.57 -3.20 14.88
CA TYR A 260 7.14 -2.95 14.92
C TYR A 260 6.35 -4.15 15.42
N GLU A 261 5.29 -3.84 16.15
CA GLU A 261 4.25 -4.79 16.55
C GLU A 261 2.89 -4.20 16.15
N HIS A 262 2.13 -4.95 15.37
CA HIS A 262 0.78 -4.56 14.95
C HIS A 262 -0.21 -5.63 15.37
N TRP A 263 -1.04 -5.31 16.34
CA TRP A 263 -2.24 -6.06 16.63
C TRP A 263 -3.41 -5.37 15.94
N THR A 264 -4.08 -6.08 15.04
CA THR A 264 -5.24 -5.57 14.33
C THR A 264 -6.40 -6.55 14.47
N GLN A 265 -7.59 -5.98 14.66
CA GLN A 265 -8.85 -6.66 14.49
C GLN A 265 -9.61 -5.92 13.39
N PRO A 266 -9.40 -6.30 12.12
CA PRO A 266 -10.17 -5.72 11.02
C PRO A 266 -11.66 -5.81 11.33
N PRO A 267 -12.50 -4.92 10.80
CA PRO A 267 -13.94 -5.00 10.97
C PRO A 267 -14.43 -6.38 10.57
N ASP A 268 -15.27 -7.00 11.42
CA ASP A 268 -15.86 -8.28 11.10
C ASP A 268 -16.64 -8.18 9.78
N PRO A 269 -16.46 -9.12 8.84
CA PRO A 269 -17.26 -9.15 7.63
C PRO A 269 -18.74 -9.40 7.99
N VAL A 270 -19.62 -8.89 7.17
CA VAL A 270 -21.07 -9.10 7.28
C VAL A 270 -21.51 -10.05 6.19
N ALA A 271 -22.07 -11.19 6.57
CA ALA A 271 -22.55 -12.18 5.60
C ALA A 271 -23.67 -11.62 4.71
N THR A 272 -23.48 -11.70 3.41
CA THR A 272 -24.45 -11.25 2.39
C THR A 272 -24.93 -12.37 1.47
N GLY A 273 -24.48 -13.61 1.70
CA GLY A 273 -24.80 -14.77 0.85
C GLY A 273 -26.29 -14.96 0.58
N THR A 274 -26.64 -15.24 -0.67
CA THR A 274 -28.00 -15.52 -1.16
C THR A 274 -28.27 -17.02 -1.32
N ALA A 275 -29.46 -17.36 -1.80
CA ALA A 275 -29.84 -18.74 -2.11
C ALA A 275 -28.96 -19.37 -3.21
N ASP A 276 -28.27 -18.56 -4.00
CA ASP A 276 -27.37 -19.00 -5.07
C ASP A 276 -26.01 -19.45 -4.53
N ASN A 277 -25.61 -18.96 -3.35
CA ASN A 277 -24.40 -19.46 -2.68
C ASN A 277 -24.63 -20.87 -2.13
N VAL A 278 -23.65 -21.76 -2.35
CA VAL A 278 -23.74 -23.19 -1.97
C VAL A 278 -24.16 -23.39 -0.53
N PHE A 279 -23.62 -22.63 0.41
CA PHE A 279 -23.93 -22.81 1.82
C PHE A 279 -25.32 -22.31 2.21
N CYS A 280 -25.81 -21.27 1.53
CA CYS A 280 -27.19 -20.81 1.73
C CYS A 280 -28.21 -21.80 1.15
N SER A 281 -27.90 -22.38 -0.01
CA SER A 281 -28.78 -23.45 -0.57
C SER A 281 -28.83 -24.67 0.35
N LEU A 282 -27.72 -25.06 0.95
CA LEU A 282 -27.65 -26.15 1.93
C LEU A 282 -28.42 -25.84 3.23
N ALA A 283 -28.47 -24.58 3.65
CA ALA A 283 -29.29 -24.13 4.77
C ALA A 283 -30.78 -24.31 4.50
N GLY A 284 -31.23 -24.08 3.28
CA GLY A 284 -32.61 -24.37 2.83
C GLY A 284 -33.01 -25.84 2.95
N LEU A 285 -32.03 -26.75 3.01
CA LEU A 285 -32.23 -28.19 3.25
C LEU A 285 -32.16 -28.57 4.74
N GLY A 286 -32.09 -27.59 5.66
CA GLY A 286 -32.08 -27.83 7.11
C GLY A 286 -30.69 -28.13 7.69
N LEU A 287 -29.62 -27.94 6.92
CA LEU A 287 -28.24 -28.04 7.41
C LEU A 287 -27.83 -26.77 8.20
N PRO A 288 -26.85 -26.84 9.11
CA PRO A 288 -26.54 -25.76 10.05
C PRO A 288 -25.77 -24.57 9.42
N PHE A 289 -26.05 -24.25 8.16
CA PHE A 289 -25.38 -23.19 7.41
C PHE A 289 -26.17 -21.87 7.32
N GLY A 290 -27.33 -21.80 8.00
CA GLY A 290 -28.24 -20.65 7.91
C GLY A 290 -27.64 -19.29 8.27
N GLY A 291 -26.53 -19.26 9.01
CA GLY A 291 -25.82 -18.02 9.31
C GLY A 291 -25.01 -17.46 8.16
N ALA A 292 -24.72 -18.26 7.13
CA ALA A 292 -24.02 -17.83 5.93
C ALA A 292 -24.90 -17.07 4.95
N CYS A 293 -26.22 -17.10 5.20
CA CYS A 293 -27.20 -16.46 4.33
C CYS A 293 -27.50 -15.05 4.84
N ASN A 294 -27.94 -14.22 3.95
CA ASN A 294 -28.35 -12.82 4.18
C ASN A 294 -29.53 -12.73 5.20
N GLN A 295 -29.37 -13.30 6.39
CA GLN A 295 -30.29 -13.10 7.50
C GLN A 295 -30.12 -11.75 8.18
N ASN A 296 -29.03 -11.04 7.84
CA ASN A 296 -28.70 -9.72 8.36
C ASN A 296 -29.12 -8.58 7.42
N SER A 297 -29.68 -8.86 6.24
CA SER A 297 -30.13 -7.78 5.33
C SER A 297 -31.12 -6.84 6.00
N GLY A 298 -31.95 -7.31 6.92
CA GLY A 298 -32.81 -6.48 7.74
C GLY A 298 -32.06 -5.61 8.76
N ALA A 299 -30.99 -6.12 9.34
CA ALA A 299 -30.16 -5.37 10.30
C ALA A 299 -29.26 -4.34 9.60
N LEU A 300 -28.90 -4.60 8.34
CA LEU A 300 -28.10 -3.69 7.52
C LEU A 300 -28.92 -2.55 6.92
N SER A 301 -30.22 -2.77 6.61
CA SER A 301 -31.05 -1.80 5.89
C SER A 301 -31.97 -0.94 6.75
N GLU A 302 -32.36 -1.38 7.94
CA GLU A 302 -33.46 -0.74 8.69
C GLU A 302 -33.02 0.16 9.85
N ALA A 303 -31.77 0.13 10.30
CA ALA A 303 -31.35 0.83 11.54
C ALA A 303 -30.41 2.02 11.32
N GLY A 304 -30.34 2.59 10.12
CA GLY A 304 -29.54 3.80 9.91
C GLY A 304 -28.06 3.57 10.06
N GLY A 305 -27.51 2.66 9.27
CA GLY A 305 -26.09 2.46 9.07
C GLY A 305 -25.50 1.18 9.62
N TYR A 306 -24.41 0.78 9.01
CA TYR A 306 -23.64 -0.42 9.34
C TYR A 306 -22.85 -0.24 10.65
N LYS A 307 -23.53 -0.44 11.79
CA LYS A 307 -22.96 -0.23 13.13
C LYS A 307 -22.72 -1.52 13.91
N THR A 308 -23.16 -2.65 13.37
CA THR A 308 -23.10 -3.93 14.08
C THR A 308 -22.62 -5.06 13.18
N SER A 309 -21.87 -5.99 13.77
CA SER A 309 -21.58 -7.31 13.22
C SER A 309 -22.19 -8.38 14.12
N ASN A 310 -22.26 -9.62 13.66
CA ASN A 310 -22.69 -10.77 14.46
C ASN A 310 -21.77 -11.97 14.30
N ALA A 311 -20.55 -11.79 13.84
CA ALA A 311 -19.56 -12.84 13.70
C ALA A 311 -19.33 -13.60 15.02
N SER A 312 -19.20 -14.93 14.94
CA SER A 312 -19.01 -15.79 16.13
C SER A 312 -17.66 -15.57 16.80
N GLN A 313 -16.66 -15.25 16.03
CA GLN A 313 -15.32 -14.96 16.49
C GLN A 313 -14.79 -13.74 15.75
N GLN A 314 -13.96 -12.98 16.44
CA GLN A 314 -13.32 -11.80 15.90
C GLN A 314 -12.17 -12.20 15.00
N ILE A 315 -12.07 -11.56 13.83
CA ILE A 315 -10.87 -11.55 13.03
C ILE A 315 -9.77 -10.88 13.83
N ARG A 316 -8.57 -11.44 13.80
CA ARG A 316 -7.40 -10.84 14.42
C ARG A 316 -6.16 -11.17 13.60
N SER A 317 -5.30 -10.22 13.45
CA SER A 317 -3.96 -10.38 12.91
C SER A 317 -2.97 -9.79 13.91
N TYR A 318 -1.93 -10.52 14.21
CA TYR A 318 -0.79 -10.06 14.97
C TYR A 318 0.45 -10.19 14.09
N MET A 319 1.06 -9.06 13.78
CA MET A 319 2.28 -9.00 13.00
C MET A 319 3.36 -8.31 13.82
N TRP A 320 4.55 -8.85 13.78
CA TRP A 320 5.74 -8.21 14.36
C TRP A 320 6.92 -8.44 13.42
N GLY A 321 7.83 -7.49 13.40
CA GLY A 321 8.98 -7.59 12.52
C GLY A 321 9.96 -6.45 12.68
N GLU A 322 11.04 -6.56 11.91
CA GLU A 322 12.11 -5.59 11.89
C GLU A 322 12.56 -5.29 10.46
N ASN A 323 12.99 -4.06 10.24
CA ASN A 323 13.57 -3.62 8.98
C ASN A 323 14.92 -2.96 9.23
N LEU A 324 15.93 -3.30 8.42
CA LEU A 324 17.21 -2.62 8.40
C LEU A 324 17.49 -2.08 6.99
N THR A 325 17.82 -0.80 6.88
CA THR A 325 18.17 -0.17 5.62
C THR A 325 19.50 0.55 5.74
N LEU A 326 20.41 0.28 4.81
CA LEU A 326 21.64 1.05 4.64
C LEU A 326 21.62 1.74 3.28
N ASN A 327 21.73 3.06 3.30
CA ASN A 327 21.93 3.91 2.13
C ASN A 327 23.31 4.55 2.21
N ALA A 328 24.22 4.23 1.28
CA ALA A 328 25.53 4.84 1.17
C ALA A 328 25.67 5.51 -0.19
N GLN A 329 26.10 6.77 -0.21
CA GLN A 329 26.28 7.55 -1.41
C GLN A 329 27.67 8.18 -1.47
N TYR A 330 28.36 7.94 -2.57
CA TYR A 330 29.59 8.63 -2.93
C TYR A 330 29.32 9.58 -4.09
N SER A 331 29.57 10.88 -3.89
CA SER A 331 29.41 11.93 -4.90
C SER A 331 30.77 12.31 -5.47
N GLY A 332 31.01 11.95 -6.73
CA GLY A 332 32.22 12.27 -7.50
C GLY A 332 32.05 13.57 -8.31
N ASP A 333 33.05 13.88 -9.14
CA ASP A 333 32.95 14.97 -10.09
C ASP A 333 32.10 14.52 -11.31
N GLY A 334 30.85 14.97 -11.36
CA GLY A 334 29.87 14.63 -12.40
C GLY A 334 29.29 13.22 -12.31
N PHE A 335 29.31 12.57 -11.15
CA PHE A 335 28.62 11.32 -10.93
C PHE A 335 28.36 11.00 -9.46
N ASP A 336 27.30 10.22 -9.21
CA ASP A 336 27.03 9.57 -7.93
C ASP A 336 27.11 8.05 -8.06
N VAL A 337 27.60 7.39 -7.00
CA VAL A 337 27.47 5.95 -6.79
C VAL A 337 26.66 5.75 -5.53
N LYS A 338 25.54 5.02 -5.63
CA LYS A 338 24.69 4.70 -4.49
C LYS A 338 24.70 3.20 -4.25
N TYR A 339 24.82 2.80 -3.00
CA TYR A 339 24.61 1.43 -2.55
C TYR A 339 23.47 1.39 -1.55
N ILE A 340 22.47 0.55 -1.82
CA ILE A 340 21.29 0.36 -0.98
C ILE A 340 21.25 -1.10 -0.57
N TYR A 341 21.18 -1.33 0.73
CA TYR A 341 20.93 -2.64 1.33
C TYR A 341 19.64 -2.58 2.13
N GLY A 342 18.80 -3.59 1.97
CA GLY A 342 17.55 -3.77 2.71
C GLY A 342 17.48 -5.18 3.31
N LEU A 343 17.11 -5.26 4.59
CA LEU A 343 16.68 -6.48 5.26
C LEU A 343 15.29 -6.24 5.81
N MET A 344 14.39 -7.18 5.60
CA MET A 344 13.05 -7.21 6.17
C MET A 344 12.80 -8.61 6.73
N ASP A 345 12.39 -8.68 7.98
CA ASP A 345 11.98 -9.91 8.67
C ASP A 345 10.67 -9.65 9.39
N PHE A 346 9.64 -10.44 9.11
CA PHE A 346 8.39 -10.34 9.84
C PHE A 346 7.69 -11.69 10.00
N GLN A 347 6.87 -11.76 11.03
CA GLN A 347 6.01 -12.88 11.34
C GLN A 347 4.58 -12.38 11.51
N GLU A 348 3.60 -13.17 11.06
CA GLU A 348 2.19 -12.87 11.19
C GLU A 348 1.42 -14.11 11.64
N GLU A 349 0.59 -13.93 12.67
CA GLU A 349 -0.47 -14.87 13.04
C GLU A 349 -1.83 -14.22 12.73
N ALA A 350 -2.58 -14.77 11.76
CA ALA A 350 -3.90 -14.28 11.40
C ALA A 350 -4.94 -15.35 11.68
N TYR A 351 -5.96 -14.98 12.45
CA TYR A 351 -7.15 -15.80 12.69
C TYR A 351 -8.35 -15.10 12.09
N PHE A 352 -9.09 -15.80 11.24
CA PHE A 352 -10.25 -15.22 10.58
C PHE A 352 -11.41 -16.21 10.43
N ASN A 353 -12.62 -15.65 10.46
CA ASN A 353 -13.86 -16.31 10.12
C ASN A 353 -14.39 -15.68 8.83
N SER A 354 -14.22 -16.38 7.71
CA SER A 354 -14.51 -15.84 6.37
C SER A 354 -16.00 -15.57 6.08
N TRP A 355 -16.90 -15.74 7.05
CA TRP A 355 -18.34 -15.69 6.78
C TRP A 355 -19.06 -14.52 7.45
N GLY A 356 -18.46 -13.90 8.46
CA GLY A 356 -19.16 -12.90 9.25
C GLY A 356 -20.44 -13.41 9.90
N ALA A 357 -20.54 -14.71 10.15
CA ALA A 357 -21.73 -15.37 10.67
C ALA A 357 -21.57 -15.73 12.15
N PRO A 358 -22.69 -15.88 12.91
CA PRO A 358 -22.64 -16.31 14.30
C PRO A 358 -22.19 -17.76 14.49
N GLN A 359 -22.13 -18.57 13.43
CA GLN A 359 -21.67 -19.97 13.51
C GLN A 359 -20.20 -20.04 13.03
N PRO A 360 -19.33 -20.79 13.73
CA PRO A 360 -17.93 -20.99 13.35
C PRO A 360 -17.80 -22.00 12.20
N LEU A 361 -18.17 -21.62 10.99
CA LEU A 361 -18.28 -22.54 9.86
C LEU A 361 -17.01 -22.59 9.00
N PHE A 362 -16.25 -21.50 8.89
CA PHE A 362 -15.03 -21.43 8.11
C PHE A 362 -13.99 -20.59 8.84
N GLU A 363 -13.38 -21.20 9.84
CA GLU A 363 -12.32 -20.58 10.62
C GLU A 363 -10.96 -21.00 10.04
N VAL A 364 -10.08 -20.04 9.86
CA VAL A 364 -8.72 -20.27 9.39
C VAL A 364 -7.74 -19.61 10.36
N LEU A 365 -6.80 -20.40 10.83
CA LEU A 365 -5.57 -19.89 11.45
C LEU A 365 -4.47 -19.95 10.40
N ARG A 366 -3.81 -18.82 10.17
CA ARG A 366 -2.64 -18.70 9.31
C ARG A 366 -1.46 -18.19 10.11
N GLU A 367 -0.34 -18.88 9.98
CA GLU A 367 0.93 -18.43 10.49
C GLU A 367 1.86 -18.22 9.29
N GLN A 368 2.55 -17.09 9.25
CA GLN A 368 3.45 -16.72 8.16
C GLN A 368 4.75 -16.16 8.74
N GLU A 369 5.88 -16.56 8.15
CA GLU A 369 7.20 -15.99 8.39
C GLU A 369 7.73 -15.54 7.02
N TYR A 370 8.40 -14.41 6.96
CA TYR A 370 8.94 -13.87 5.74
C TYR A 370 10.23 -13.12 6.01
N GLU A 371 11.28 -13.53 5.31
CA GLU A 371 12.57 -12.86 5.31
C GLU A 371 12.88 -12.36 3.90
N GLN A 372 13.47 -11.19 3.79
CA GLN A 372 13.95 -10.61 2.54
C GLN A 372 15.28 -9.93 2.75
N SER A 373 16.25 -10.17 1.87
CA SER A 373 17.44 -9.35 1.74
C SER A 373 17.59 -8.82 0.33
N SER A 374 18.03 -7.56 0.20
CA SER A 374 18.24 -6.95 -1.13
C SER A 374 19.49 -6.07 -1.17
N HIS A 375 20.14 -6.05 -2.32
CA HIS A 375 21.32 -5.24 -2.61
C HIS A 375 21.11 -4.51 -3.94
N GLU A 376 21.28 -3.20 -3.95
CA GLU A 376 21.26 -2.40 -5.18
C GLU A 376 22.48 -1.51 -5.24
N LEU A 377 23.24 -1.59 -6.35
CA LEU A 377 24.34 -0.69 -6.66
C LEU A 377 23.95 0.13 -7.88
N GLN A 378 23.98 1.45 -7.74
CA GLN A 378 23.61 2.40 -8.79
C GLN A 378 24.78 3.30 -9.15
N PHE A 379 24.90 3.63 -10.43
CA PHE A 379 25.73 4.70 -10.98
C PHE A 379 24.83 5.71 -11.65
N LEU A 380 24.97 7.01 -11.30
CA LEU A 380 24.21 8.11 -11.84
C LEU A 380 25.19 9.16 -12.34
N SER A 381 25.18 9.46 -13.62
CA SER A 381 25.99 10.55 -14.15
C SER A 381 25.28 11.89 -14.03
N ASP A 382 26.07 12.95 -13.85
CA ASP A 382 25.63 14.36 -13.92
C ASP A 382 26.69 15.15 -14.76
N TRP A 383 26.75 14.77 -16.05
CA TRP A 383 27.71 15.35 -16.98
C TRP A 383 27.11 16.58 -17.64
N ASP A 384 27.98 17.61 -17.86
CA ASP A 384 27.60 18.83 -18.58
C ASP A 384 27.26 18.59 -20.08
N GLY A 385 27.50 17.37 -20.60
CA GLY A 385 27.26 17.00 -22.00
C GLY A 385 25.79 16.63 -22.26
N PRO A 386 25.45 16.35 -23.55
CA PRO A 386 24.09 16.00 -23.93
C PRO A 386 23.65 14.60 -23.43
N LEU A 387 24.56 13.80 -22.89
CA LEU A 387 24.30 12.44 -22.45
C LEU A 387 24.41 12.32 -20.95
N ASN A 388 23.40 11.74 -20.32
CA ASN A 388 23.43 11.28 -18.94
C ASN A 388 22.93 9.84 -18.83
N VAL A 389 23.41 9.13 -17.82
CA VAL A 389 23.21 7.69 -17.65
C VAL A 389 22.78 7.39 -16.22
N VAL A 390 21.85 6.46 -16.08
CA VAL A 390 21.60 5.71 -14.85
C VAL A 390 21.88 4.25 -15.16
N ALA A 391 22.64 3.55 -14.34
CA ALA A 391 22.90 2.13 -14.49
C ALA A 391 22.97 1.45 -13.12
N GLY A 392 22.61 0.17 -13.02
CA GLY A 392 22.71 -0.53 -11.75
C GLY A 392 22.59 -2.04 -11.87
N VAL A 393 22.93 -2.67 -10.75
CA VAL A 393 22.76 -4.11 -10.50
C VAL A 393 21.93 -4.26 -9.25
N TYR A 394 20.98 -5.17 -9.30
CA TYR A 394 20.07 -5.48 -8.19
C TYR A 394 20.07 -6.98 -7.91
N TYR A 395 20.13 -7.36 -6.63
CA TYR A 395 19.99 -8.73 -6.17
C TYR A 395 19.00 -8.80 -5.02
N LEU A 396 18.14 -9.80 -5.03
CA LEU A 396 17.10 -10.05 -4.04
C LEU A 396 17.10 -11.53 -3.66
N GLU A 397 16.97 -11.82 -2.36
CA GLU A 397 16.63 -13.14 -1.82
C GLU A 397 15.39 -13.00 -0.93
N THR A 398 14.50 -13.99 -0.98
CA THR A 398 13.32 -14.07 -0.11
C THR A 398 13.07 -15.49 0.33
N ASP A 399 12.76 -15.67 1.61
CA ASP A 399 12.31 -16.91 2.23
C ASP A 399 10.93 -16.70 2.84
N ALA A 400 9.97 -17.55 2.47
CA ALA A 400 8.60 -17.48 2.96
C ALA A 400 8.14 -18.82 3.52
N PHE A 401 7.63 -18.81 4.74
CA PHE A 401 6.98 -19.97 5.36
C PHE A 401 5.52 -19.63 5.67
N ILE A 402 4.60 -20.50 5.27
CA ILE A 402 3.17 -20.29 5.43
C ILE A 402 2.54 -21.58 5.94
N THR A 403 1.73 -21.47 6.98
CA THR A 403 0.80 -22.55 7.36
C THR A 403 -0.64 -22.05 7.36
N SER A 404 -1.58 -22.91 7.00
CA SER A 404 -3.00 -22.58 7.02
C SER A 404 -3.85 -23.77 7.46
N GLY A 405 -4.88 -23.57 8.29
CA GLY A 405 -5.83 -24.58 8.76
C GLY A 405 -6.91 -24.00 9.68
N PRO A 406 -7.93 -24.81 10.11
CA PRO A 406 -8.03 -26.26 9.97
C PRO A 406 -8.65 -26.74 8.65
N ARG A 407 -9.17 -25.87 7.80
CA ARG A 407 -9.81 -26.31 6.56
C ARG A 407 -8.91 -26.29 5.33
N SER A 408 -7.90 -25.44 5.31
CA SER A 408 -6.81 -25.43 4.31
C SER A 408 -5.56 -26.03 4.95
N ASN A 409 -5.51 -27.35 5.08
CA ASN A 409 -4.44 -28.04 5.80
C ASN A 409 -3.15 -28.10 4.97
N PHE A 410 -2.52 -26.99 4.71
CA PHE A 410 -1.25 -26.94 4.00
C PHE A 410 -0.15 -26.23 4.81
N GLN A 411 1.07 -26.58 4.48
CA GLN A 411 2.29 -25.91 4.89
C GLN A 411 3.13 -25.71 3.65
N THR A 412 3.60 -24.50 3.43
CA THR A 412 4.42 -24.15 2.28
C THR A 412 5.66 -23.43 2.72
N THR A 413 6.81 -23.80 2.14
CA THR A 413 8.04 -23.01 2.16
C THR A 413 8.36 -22.61 0.72
N GLN A 414 8.69 -21.35 0.49
CA GLN A 414 9.10 -20.85 -0.80
C GLN A 414 10.40 -20.06 -0.64
N ASP A 415 11.43 -20.48 -1.36
CA ASP A 415 12.70 -19.79 -1.48
C ASP A 415 12.74 -19.16 -2.89
N ALA A 416 13.15 -17.89 -3.00
CA ALA A 416 13.28 -17.23 -4.29
C ALA A 416 14.44 -16.25 -4.31
N ASP A 417 15.13 -16.19 -5.46
CA ASP A 417 16.15 -15.19 -5.74
C ASP A 417 15.92 -14.51 -7.09
N ALA A 418 16.41 -13.28 -7.21
CA ALA A 418 16.36 -12.52 -8.45
C ALA A 418 17.62 -11.68 -8.62
N LEU A 419 18.23 -11.76 -9.82
CA LEU A 419 19.35 -10.93 -10.25
C LEU A 419 18.92 -10.05 -11.41
N ALA A 420 19.23 -8.75 -11.36
CA ALA A 420 18.94 -7.86 -12.47
C ALA A 420 20.09 -6.89 -12.78
N VAL A 421 20.19 -6.56 -14.07
CA VAL A 421 21.07 -5.49 -14.58
C VAL A 421 20.20 -4.54 -15.39
N PHE A 422 20.31 -3.24 -15.09
CA PHE A 422 19.51 -2.21 -15.74
C PHE A 422 20.33 -0.98 -16.11
N GLY A 423 19.79 -0.23 -17.06
CA GLY A 423 20.35 1.06 -17.43
C GLY A 423 19.37 1.92 -18.22
N GLU A 424 19.51 3.22 -18.07
CA GLU A 424 18.76 4.25 -18.79
C GLU A 424 19.70 5.34 -19.29
N LEU A 425 19.57 5.70 -20.57
CA LEU A 425 20.32 6.74 -21.24
C LEU A 425 19.39 7.92 -21.50
N ASN A 426 19.79 9.12 -21.11
CA ASN A 426 19.12 10.37 -21.42
C ASN A 426 20.01 11.16 -22.38
N TYR A 427 19.51 11.43 -23.59
CA TYR A 427 20.25 12.12 -24.63
C TYR A 427 19.50 13.35 -25.12
N ALA A 428 20.06 14.55 -24.82
CA ALA A 428 19.58 15.81 -25.37
C ALA A 428 19.99 15.93 -26.83
N VAL A 429 19.06 15.58 -27.73
CA VAL A 429 19.27 15.64 -29.21
C VAL A 429 19.45 17.10 -29.67
N THR A 430 18.69 17.99 -29.05
CA THR A 430 18.78 19.46 -29.19
C THR A 430 18.38 20.07 -27.85
N ASP A 431 18.51 21.40 -27.73
CA ASP A 431 18.06 22.14 -26.54
C ASP A 431 16.55 21.96 -26.24
N LEU A 432 15.76 21.48 -27.20
CA LEU A 432 14.31 21.31 -27.07
C LEU A 432 13.86 19.85 -27.03
N TRP A 433 14.72 18.92 -27.45
CA TRP A 433 14.33 17.52 -27.58
C TRP A 433 15.28 16.60 -26.84
N THR A 434 14.75 15.81 -25.95
CA THR A 434 15.46 14.74 -25.23
C THR A 434 14.84 13.39 -25.56
N VAL A 435 15.71 12.41 -25.81
CA VAL A 435 15.33 10.98 -25.96
C VAL A 435 15.87 10.23 -24.76
N THR A 436 15.00 9.46 -24.12
CA THR A 436 15.37 8.53 -23.07
C THR A 436 15.16 7.10 -23.57
N ALA A 437 16.15 6.23 -23.36
CA ALA A 437 16.05 4.81 -23.66
C ALA A 437 16.61 4.01 -22.49
N GLY A 438 15.80 3.11 -21.94
CA GLY A 438 16.18 2.24 -20.82
C GLY A 438 15.83 0.79 -21.09
N ALA A 439 16.59 -0.11 -20.45
CA ALA A 439 16.32 -1.54 -20.45
C ALA A 439 16.78 -2.18 -19.14
N ARG A 440 16.11 -3.27 -18.76
CA ARG A 440 16.45 -4.13 -17.63
C ARG A 440 16.29 -5.58 -18.03
N TRP A 441 17.29 -6.37 -17.74
CA TRP A 441 17.22 -7.81 -17.75
C TRP A 441 17.13 -8.31 -16.31
N THR A 442 16.23 -9.24 -16.05
CA THR A 442 16.04 -9.87 -14.73
C THR A 442 15.97 -11.37 -14.92
N GLU A 443 16.67 -12.14 -14.09
CA GLU A 443 16.59 -13.60 -13.97
C GLU A 443 16.07 -13.93 -12.57
N GLU A 444 15.12 -14.87 -12.48
CA GLU A 444 14.45 -15.27 -11.26
C GLU A 444 14.45 -16.78 -11.11
N ASN A 445 14.72 -17.26 -9.90
CA ASN A 445 14.59 -18.65 -9.52
C ASN A 445 13.66 -18.77 -8.33
N LYS A 446 12.79 -19.78 -8.32
CA LYS A 446 11.88 -20.06 -7.21
C LYS A 446 11.80 -21.57 -6.97
N GLU A 447 11.86 -21.97 -5.69
CA GLU A 447 11.63 -23.32 -5.23
C GLU A 447 10.48 -23.35 -4.23
N LEU A 448 9.60 -24.35 -4.34
CA LEU A 448 8.45 -24.50 -3.43
C LEU A 448 8.47 -25.89 -2.81
N ASP A 449 8.22 -25.99 -1.50
CA ASP A 449 7.86 -27.24 -0.79
C ASP A 449 6.45 -27.08 -0.25
N ASN A 450 5.46 -27.62 -0.97
CA ASN A 450 4.05 -27.57 -0.57
C ASN A 450 3.62 -28.93 0.01
N ARG A 451 3.20 -28.97 1.27
CA ARG A 451 2.75 -30.13 2.00
C ARG A 451 1.29 -30.02 2.36
N GLN A 452 0.50 -30.95 1.91
CA GLN A 452 -0.91 -31.08 2.22
C GLN A 452 -1.12 -32.16 3.31
N TYR A 453 -1.92 -31.88 4.32
CA TYR A 453 -2.20 -32.80 5.42
C TYR A 453 -3.63 -33.34 5.33
N ALA A 454 -3.79 -34.67 5.48
CA ALA A 454 -5.06 -35.36 5.28
C ALA A 454 -6.14 -34.97 6.30
N THR A 455 -5.77 -34.84 7.56
CA THR A 455 -6.69 -34.52 8.67
C THR A 455 -5.88 -34.11 9.90
N SER A 456 -5.82 -32.92 10.32
CA SER A 456 -5.52 -32.61 11.72
C SER A 456 -5.66 -31.13 11.99
N PRO A 457 -6.31 -30.73 13.06
CA PRO A 457 -6.23 -29.35 13.54
C PRO A 457 -4.84 -29.01 14.13
N ASP A 458 -4.01 -30.01 14.47
CA ASP A 458 -2.70 -29.78 15.06
C ASP A 458 -1.58 -30.35 14.16
N ARG A 459 -1.06 -29.51 13.29
CA ARG A 459 0.04 -29.79 12.36
C ARG A 459 1.38 -29.94 13.08
N ARG A 460 1.54 -29.32 14.25
CA ARG A 460 2.74 -29.39 15.09
C ARG A 460 2.88 -30.78 15.72
N ALA A 461 1.82 -31.58 15.73
CA ALA A 461 1.76 -32.91 16.34
C ALA A 461 2.14 -34.08 15.42
N GLY A 462 2.72 -33.83 14.25
CA GLY A 462 3.19 -34.88 13.33
C GLY A 462 2.05 -35.55 12.55
N ALA A 463 1.06 -34.79 12.09
CA ALA A 463 0.02 -35.25 11.19
C ALA A 463 0.60 -35.88 9.91
N PRO A 464 0.00 -36.96 9.38
CA PRO A 464 0.52 -37.57 8.18
C PRO A 464 0.34 -36.63 6.97
N ILE A 465 1.43 -36.47 6.21
CA ILE A 465 1.40 -35.75 4.94
C ILE A 465 0.60 -36.58 3.95
N ALA A 466 -0.46 -35.99 3.37
CA ALA A 466 -1.29 -36.60 2.35
C ALA A 466 -0.67 -36.46 0.96
N ASN A 467 -0.06 -35.31 0.70
CA ASN A 467 0.61 -34.99 -0.56
C ASN A 467 1.77 -34.03 -0.31
N GLN A 468 2.83 -34.12 -1.07
CA GLN A 468 3.96 -33.19 -1.07
C GLN A 468 4.37 -32.92 -2.51
N LEU A 469 4.50 -31.65 -2.85
CA LEU A 469 4.91 -31.18 -4.17
C LEU A 469 6.07 -30.22 -3.99
N THR A 470 7.14 -30.42 -4.77
CA THR A 470 8.36 -29.61 -4.72
C THR A 470 8.73 -29.12 -6.11
N PRO A 471 7.89 -28.27 -6.74
CA PRO A 471 8.24 -27.71 -8.04
C PRO A 471 9.31 -26.63 -7.93
N SER A 472 10.04 -26.42 -9.03
CA SER A 472 10.95 -25.30 -9.23
C SER A 472 10.53 -24.50 -10.46
N TYR A 473 10.88 -23.22 -10.49
CA TYR A 473 10.58 -22.29 -11.55
C TYR A 473 11.78 -21.40 -11.83
N GLU A 474 12.17 -21.28 -13.08
CA GLU A 474 13.22 -20.38 -13.57
C GLU A 474 12.65 -19.57 -14.73
N ASP A 475 12.85 -18.25 -14.70
CA ASP A 475 12.43 -17.36 -15.76
C ASP A 475 13.39 -16.19 -15.94
N SER A 476 13.36 -15.59 -17.12
CA SER A 476 14.08 -14.35 -17.39
C SER A 476 13.26 -13.41 -18.25
N ASN A 477 13.18 -12.15 -17.84
CA ASN A 477 12.40 -11.15 -18.53
C ASN A 477 13.24 -9.90 -18.88
N VAL A 478 12.90 -9.26 -20.01
CA VAL A 478 13.51 -8.00 -20.45
C VAL A 478 12.44 -6.93 -20.54
N THR A 479 12.52 -5.93 -19.67
CA THR A 479 11.68 -4.74 -19.75
C THR A 479 12.44 -3.58 -20.38
N TYR A 480 11.73 -2.70 -21.09
CA TYR A 480 12.34 -1.53 -21.73
C TYR A 480 11.41 -0.32 -21.70
N ARG A 481 12.02 0.85 -21.85
CA ARG A 481 11.32 2.12 -21.90
C ARG A 481 11.96 3.03 -22.95
N LEU A 482 11.10 3.69 -23.73
CA LEU A 482 11.49 4.73 -24.69
C LEU A 482 10.66 5.97 -24.43
N VAL A 483 11.31 7.13 -24.34
CA VAL A 483 10.64 8.43 -24.13
C VAL A 483 11.17 9.43 -25.13
N LEU A 484 10.26 10.18 -25.72
CA LEU A 484 10.55 11.39 -26.49
C LEU A 484 9.96 12.57 -25.73
N GLN A 485 10.81 13.45 -25.23
CA GLN A 485 10.43 14.65 -24.50
C GLN A 485 10.72 15.89 -25.33
N ARG A 486 9.83 16.87 -25.24
CA ARG A 486 9.97 18.19 -25.83
C ARG A 486 9.77 19.28 -24.79
N GLU A 487 10.76 20.15 -24.65
CA GLU A 487 10.64 21.38 -23.87
C GLU A 487 9.69 22.38 -24.55
N LEU A 488 8.84 23.00 -23.76
CA LEU A 488 7.90 24.04 -24.14
C LEU A 488 8.27 25.35 -23.44
N GLU A 489 7.71 26.49 -23.87
CA GLU A 489 7.96 27.79 -23.21
C GLU A 489 7.55 27.81 -21.72
N VAL A 490 6.56 27.01 -21.34
CA VAL A 490 5.99 26.96 -19.96
C VAL A 490 5.89 25.55 -19.41
N GLY A 491 6.82 24.67 -19.78
CA GLY A 491 6.83 23.29 -19.32
C GLY A 491 7.31 22.30 -20.35
N MET A 492 6.78 21.07 -20.38
CA MET A 492 7.18 20.03 -21.31
C MET A 492 5.99 19.19 -21.83
N ALA A 493 6.20 18.49 -22.95
CA ALA A 493 5.37 17.40 -23.42
C ALA A 493 6.21 16.15 -23.66
N TYR A 494 5.65 14.97 -23.45
CA TYR A 494 6.35 13.73 -23.71
C TYR A 494 5.42 12.65 -24.29
N LEU A 495 6.03 11.75 -25.05
CA LEU A 495 5.45 10.50 -25.49
C LEU A 495 6.34 9.37 -25.01
N SER A 496 5.79 8.39 -24.32
CA SER A 496 6.54 7.22 -23.85
C SER A 496 5.89 5.92 -24.23
N TYR A 497 6.73 4.90 -24.38
CA TYR A 497 6.34 3.49 -24.40
C TYR A 497 7.16 2.76 -23.35
N ALA A 498 6.49 2.02 -22.47
CA ALA A 498 7.14 1.26 -21.41
C ALA A 498 6.54 -0.13 -21.30
N THR A 499 7.37 -1.13 -20.95
CA THR A 499 6.93 -2.47 -20.63
C THR A 499 7.14 -2.76 -19.15
N GLY A 500 6.36 -3.70 -18.63
CA GLY A 500 6.47 -4.23 -17.28
C GLY A 500 6.00 -5.67 -17.26
N TYR A 501 6.32 -6.38 -16.18
CA TYR A 501 5.83 -7.72 -15.96
C TYR A 501 5.56 -7.98 -14.47
N ARG A 502 4.67 -8.92 -14.23
CA ARG A 502 4.46 -9.55 -12.94
C ARG A 502 5.00 -10.95 -13.01
N ALA A 503 5.84 -11.33 -12.08
CA ALA A 503 6.54 -12.62 -12.11
C ALA A 503 5.56 -13.79 -12.05
N GLY A 504 5.92 -14.89 -12.69
CA GLY A 504 5.30 -16.19 -12.52
C GLY A 504 5.61 -16.79 -11.14
N GLY A 505 4.98 -17.91 -10.82
CA GLY A 505 5.18 -18.52 -9.52
C GLY A 505 4.27 -19.70 -9.22
N PHE A 506 3.94 -19.87 -7.95
CA PHE A 506 3.21 -21.03 -7.45
C PHE A 506 1.96 -20.64 -6.64
N ASN A 507 0.92 -21.46 -6.73
CA ASN A 507 -0.24 -21.38 -5.85
C ASN A 507 -0.05 -22.30 -4.65
N SER A 508 0.29 -21.74 -3.50
CA SER A 508 0.45 -22.46 -2.23
C SER A 508 -0.82 -23.20 -1.78
N ARG A 509 -2.00 -22.74 -2.20
CA ARG A 509 -3.30 -23.36 -1.90
C ARG A 509 -3.65 -24.51 -2.82
N GLY A 510 -2.84 -24.73 -3.87
CA GLY A 510 -3.02 -25.87 -4.79
C GLY A 510 -2.85 -27.22 -4.10
N ASN A 511 -3.52 -28.25 -4.59
CA ASN A 511 -3.54 -29.59 -3.98
C ASN A 511 -2.98 -30.70 -4.88
N ASN A 512 -2.68 -30.39 -6.12
CA ASN A 512 -2.01 -31.27 -7.09
C ASN A 512 -1.07 -30.44 -7.99
N SER A 513 -0.31 -31.09 -8.88
CA SER A 513 0.65 -30.43 -9.75
C SER A 513 0.03 -29.34 -10.62
N ASP A 514 -1.18 -29.58 -11.13
CA ASP A 514 -1.82 -28.65 -12.07
C ASP A 514 -2.36 -27.42 -11.36
N THR A 515 -2.69 -27.49 -10.07
CA THR A 515 -3.20 -26.38 -9.26
C THR A 515 -2.12 -25.67 -8.47
N VAL A 516 -1.00 -26.31 -8.16
CA VAL A 516 0.17 -25.67 -7.54
C VAL A 516 0.96 -24.84 -8.56
N GLY A 517 1.00 -25.27 -9.81
CA GLY A 517 1.74 -24.59 -10.87
C GLY A 517 3.09 -25.24 -11.20
N PRO A 518 4.02 -24.52 -11.83
CA PRO A 518 4.08 -23.06 -11.94
C PRO A 518 3.05 -22.45 -12.90
N TYR A 519 2.74 -21.16 -12.70
CA TYR A 519 2.06 -20.30 -13.66
C TYR A 519 3.06 -19.30 -14.26
N ASP A 520 2.78 -18.81 -15.48
CA ASP A 520 3.69 -17.97 -16.25
C ASP A 520 3.61 -16.48 -15.83
N PRO A 521 4.59 -15.63 -16.22
CA PRO A 521 4.52 -14.19 -16.02
C PRO A 521 3.31 -13.57 -16.72
N GLU A 522 2.88 -12.43 -16.22
CA GLU A 522 1.92 -11.51 -16.85
C GLU A 522 2.69 -10.30 -17.37
N GLU A 523 2.42 -9.84 -18.58
CA GLU A 523 3.16 -8.77 -19.24
C GLU A 523 2.27 -7.57 -19.59
N VAL A 524 2.87 -6.38 -19.71
CA VAL A 524 2.19 -5.16 -20.16
C VAL A 524 3.07 -4.37 -21.12
N GLY A 525 2.39 -3.84 -22.16
CA GLY A 525 2.89 -2.76 -23.00
C GLY A 525 2.02 -1.51 -22.85
N SER A 526 2.60 -0.36 -22.50
CA SER A 526 1.85 0.87 -22.22
C SER A 526 2.39 2.05 -23.00
N TRP A 527 1.50 2.74 -23.73
CA TRP A 527 1.72 4.07 -24.31
C TRP A 527 1.22 5.15 -23.37
N GLU A 528 2.00 6.23 -23.24
CA GLU A 528 1.62 7.38 -22.43
C GLU A 528 2.00 8.68 -23.15
N LEU A 529 1.05 9.61 -23.23
CA LEU A 529 1.24 10.98 -23.72
C LEU A 529 0.95 11.95 -22.59
N GLY A 530 1.94 12.75 -22.18
CA GLY A 530 1.77 13.71 -21.09
C GLY A 530 2.18 15.12 -21.48
N VAL A 531 1.54 16.09 -20.83
CA VAL A 531 1.88 17.51 -20.89
C VAL A 531 1.93 18.06 -19.48
N ARG A 532 3.05 18.69 -19.13
CA ARG A 532 3.27 19.34 -17.85
C ARG A 532 3.54 20.80 -18.08
N THR A 533 2.74 21.68 -17.48
CA THR A 533 2.85 23.11 -17.70
C THR A 533 2.71 23.93 -16.44
N GLN A 534 3.44 25.03 -16.39
CA GLN A 534 3.31 26.06 -15.38
C GLN A 534 3.12 27.42 -16.08
N PRO A 535 1.89 27.71 -16.57
CA PRO A 535 1.61 28.89 -17.34
C PRO A 535 1.85 30.20 -16.58
N THR A 536 1.78 30.18 -15.26
CA THR A 536 2.09 31.29 -14.36
C THR A 536 2.73 30.79 -13.08
N ASP A 537 3.35 31.67 -12.31
CA ASP A 537 3.93 31.36 -11.00
C ASP A 537 2.88 30.84 -9.96
N ARG A 538 1.59 30.86 -10.32
CA ARG A 538 0.45 30.50 -9.47
C ARG A 538 -0.43 29.38 -10.03
N LEU A 539 -0.10 28.86 -11.19
CA LEU A 539 -0.92 27.83 -11.86
C LEU A 539 -0.02 26.77 -12.48
N GLN A 540 -0.21 25.52 -12.04
CA GLN A 540 0.41 24.33 -12.59
C GLN A 540 -0.67 23.37 -13.07
N LEU A 541 -0.49 22.82 -14.26
CA LEU A 541 -1.45 21.91 -14.91
C LEU A 541 -0.69 20.75 -15.53
N ASN A 542 -1.06 19.53 -15.17
CA ASN A 542 -0.53 18.28 -15.71
C ASN A 542 -1.66 17.44 -16.28
N LEU A 543 -1.51 16.97 -17.51
CA LEU A 543 -2.47 16.13 -18.21
C LEU A 543 -1.75 14.93 -18.80
N THR A 544 -2.30 13.74 -18.59
CA THR A 544 -1.74 12.49 -19.12
C THR A 544 -2.87 11.65 -19.74
N GLY A 545 -2.65 11.13 -20.93
CA GLY A 545 -3.47 10.08 -21.55
C GLY A 545 -2.64 8.80 -21.65
N PHE A 546 -3.24 7.65 -21.39
CA PHE A 546 -2.57 6.36 -21.44
C PHE A 546 -3.41 5.27 -22.13
N TYR A 547 -2.71 4.28 -22.67
CA TYR A 547 -3.27 3.05 -23.24
C TYR A 547 -2.35 1.89 -22.88
N SER A 548 -2.85 0.90 -22.14
CA SER A 548 -2.09 -0.26 -21.66
C SER A 548 -2.79 -1.55 -22.08
N SER A 549 -2.04 -2.47 -22.70
CA SER A 549 -2.48 -3.82 -23.05
C SER A 549 -1.76 -4.82 -22.16
N TYR A 550 -2.51 -5.63 -21.44
CA TYR A 550 -2.02 -6.69 -20.56
C TYR A 550 -2.26 -8.04 -21.21
N GLU A 551 -1.22 -8.83 -21.32
CA GLU A 551 -1.24 -10.16 -21.90
C GLU A 551 -0.93 -11.20 -20.83
N GLU A 552 -1.42 -12.44 -21.03
CA GLU A 552 -1.22 -13.56 -20.10
C GLU A 552 -1.60 -13.21 -18.65
N LYS A 553 -2.70 -12.44 -18.49
CA LYS A 553 -3.12 -11.94 -17.18
C LYS A 553 -3.39 -13.08 -16.20
N GLN A 554 -2.71 -13.04 -15.06
CA GLN A 554 -2.86 -14.00 -13.99
C GLN A 554 -4.22 -13.82 -13.30
N GLN A 555 -5.08 -14.83 -13.38
CA GLN A 555 -6.39 -14.84 -12.75
C GLN A 555 -6.41 -15.88 -11.62
N PHE A 556 -6.85 -15.43 -10.45
CA PHE A 556 -7.12 -16.30 -9.32
C PHE A 556 -8.53 -16.87 -9.48
N VAL A 557 -8.64 -18.18 -9.63
CA VAL A 557 -9.90 -18.88 -9.89
C VAL A 557 -10.27 -19.70 -8.68
N VAL A 558 -11.48 -19.50 -8.16
CA VAL A 558 -12.12 -20.36 -7.17
C VAL A 558 -13.22 -21.16 -7.85
N THR A 559 -13.19 -22.48 -7.74
CA THR A 559 -14.17 -23.35 -8.39
C THR A 559 -14.54 -24.54 -7.51
N ASP A 560 -15.47 -25.38 -8.00
CA ASP A 560 -15.77 -26.64 -7.33
C ASP A 560 -14.60 -27.65 -7.48
N GLY A 561 -14.52 -28.56 -6.50
CA GLY A 561 -13.40 -29.50 -6.40
C GLY A 561 -13.24 -30.44 -7.59
N SER A 562 -14.24 -30.61 -8.44
CA SER A 562 -14.15 -31.54 -9.59
C SER A 562 -13.11 -31.10 -10.60
N GLN A 563 -12.84 -29.80 -10.71
CA GLN A 563 -11.79 -29.21 -11.56
C GLN A 563 -10.38 -29.53 -11.06
N CYS A 564 -10.24 -29.91 -9.80
CA CYS A 564 -8.97 -30.20 -9.13
C CYS A 564 -8.85 -31.67 -8.70
N GLY A 565 -9.69 -32.55 -9.23
CA GLY A 565 -9.69 -33.97 -8.85
C GLY A 565 -10.25 -34.24 -7.44
N LEU A 566 -10.94 -33.28 -6.85
CA LEU A 566 -11.65 -33.39 -5.59
C LEU A 566 -13.14 -33.72 -5.83
N THR A 567 -13.94 -33.80 -4.77
CA THR A 567 -15.40 -33.92 -4.90
C THR A 567 -16.02 -32.56 -5.21
N ALA A 568 -17.10 -32.53 -5.98
CA ALA A 568 -17.80 -31.29 -6.33
C ALA A 568 -18.34 -30.48 -5.12
N THR A 569 -18.34 -31.07 -3.91
CA THR A 569 -18.72 -30.37 -2.68
C THR A 569 -17.56 -29.69 -1.97
N GLN A 570 -16.35 -29.77 -2.52
CA GLN A 570 -15.15 -29.09 -2.03
C GLN A 570 -14.86 -27.92 -2.95
N THR A 571 -14.21 -26.89 -2.44
CA THR A 571 -13.69 -25.78 -3.23
C THR A 571 -12.24 -26.05 -3.61
N CYS A 572 -11.82 -25.52 -4.75
CA CYS A 572 -10.46 -25.59 -5.24
C CYS A 572 -10.05 -24.21 -5.74
N THR A 573 -8.80 -23.89 -5.59
CA THR A 573 -8.22 -22.63 -6.04
C THR A 573 -7.00 -22.86 -6.92
N PHE A 574 -6.85 -22.11 -7.98
CA PHE A 574 -5.66 -22.10 -8.83
C PHE A 574 -5.45 -20.73 -9.45
N ILE A 575 -4.23 -20.50 -9.94
CA ILE A 575 -3.91 -19.32 -10.75
C ILE A 575 -3.65 -19.80 -12.18
N ARG A 576 -4.18 -19.09 -13.15
CA ARG A 576 -3.96 -19.32 -14.58
C ARG A 576 -3.70 -18.01 -15.31
N ASN A 577 -2.85 -18.07 -16.31
CA ASN A 577 -2.70 -17.04 -17.32
C ASN A 577 -3.84 -17.20 -18.34
N ALA A 578 -4.97 -16.57 -18.10
CA ALA A 578 -6.23 -16.90 -18.77
C ALA A 578 -6.92 -15.70 -19.40
N ALA A 579 -6.38 -14.51 -19.26
CA ALA A 579 -7.08 -13.29 -19.69
C ALA A 579 -6.14 -12.29 -20.36
N GLU A 580 -6.75 -11.43 -21.19
CA GLU A 580 -6.15 -10.22 -21.73
C GLU A 580 -7.03 -9.04 -21.36
N THR A 581 -6.44 -7.89 -21.03
CA THR A 581 -7.19 -6.67 -20.72
C THR A 581 -6.59 -5.46 -21.38
N THR A 582 -7.45 -4.54 -21.81
CA THR A 582 -7.09 -3.19 -22.24
C THR A 582 -7.58 -2.18 -21.21
N ASN A 583 -6.64 -1.39 -20.66
CA ASN A 583 -6.92 -0.31 -19.74
C ASN A 583 -6.46 1.01 -20.35
N GLN A 584 -7.37 1.97 -20.53
CA GLN A 584 -7.08 3.27 -21.14
C GLN A 584 -7.74 4.39 -20.36
N GLY A 585 -7.20 5.60 -20.45
CA GLY A 585 -7.79 6.70 -19.71
C GLY A 585 -7.05 8.03 -19.80
N ILE A 586 -7.56 8.97 -19.01
CA ILE A 586 -7.03 10.33 -18.90
C ILE A 586 -6.88 10.71 -17.44
N GLU A 587 -5.78 11.37 -17.10
CA GLU A 587 -5.46 11.83 -15.76
C GLU A 587 -5.12 13.31 -15.79
N PHE A 588 -5.73 14.07 -14.91
CA PHE A 588 -5.47 15.50 -14.72
C PHE A 588 -5.07 15.79 -13.29
N GLU A 589 -4.06 16.65 -13.13
CA GLU A 589 -3.63 17.19 -11.84
C GLU A 589 -3.34 18.68 -11.99
N GLY A 590 -3.92 19.51 -11.12
CA GLY A 590 -3.75 20.94 -11.15
C GLY A 590 -3.52 21.55 -9.78
N VAL A 591 -2.66 22.55 -9.70
CA VAL A 591 -2.44 23.38 -8.51
C VAL A 591 -2.66 24.84 -8.90
N TRP A 592 -3.49 25.53 -8.15
CA TRP A 592 -3.81 26.93 -8.37
C TRP A 592 -3.82 27.73 -7.07
N MET A 593 -3.04 28.80 -7.05
CA MET A 593 -2.97 29.77 -5.94
C MET A 593 -3.61 31.09 -6.35
N PRO A 594 -4.93 31.24 -6.31
CA PRO A 594 -5.62 32.48 -6.72
C PRO A 594 -5.19 33.68 -5.88
N THR A 595 -4.79 33.46 -4.64
CA THR A 595 -4.26 34.46 -3.74
C THR A 595 -3.08 33.89 -2.94
N ASP A 596 -2.32 34.72 -2.23
CA ASP A 596 -1.22 34.27 -1.37
C ASP A 596 -1.69 33.43 -0.15
N SER A 597 -2.97 33.46 0.14
CA SER A 597 -3.57 32.76 1.26
C SER A 597 -4.44 31.56 0.89
N LEU A 598 -4.66 31.31 -0.39
CA LEU A 598 -5.52 30.22 -0.87
C LEU A 598 -4.78 29.35 -1.87
N ASP A 599 -4.63 28.08 -1.56
CA ASP A 599 -4.09 27.02 -2.41
C ASP A 599 -5.24 26.05 -2.74
N ILE A 600 -5.41 25.74 -4.02
CA ILE A 600 -6.41 24.78 -4.52
C ILE A 600 -5.70 23.74 -5.35
N ARG A 601 -5.90 22.49 -5.01
CA ARG A 601 -5.43 21.32 -5.78
C ARG A 601 -6.61 20.52 -6.26
N ALA A 602 -6.55 20.07 -7.49
CA ALA A 602 -7.59 19.24 -8.08
C ALA A 602 -6.98 18.09 -8.87
N THR A 603 -7.57 16.90 -8.73
CA THR A 603 -7.21 15.73 -9.51
C THR A 603 -8.45 15.15 -10.16
N TYR A 604 -8.31 14.55 -11.33
CA TYR A 604 -9.35 13.81 -12.01
C TYR A 604 -8.76 12.65 -12.77
N GLY A 605 -9.37 11.47 -12.65
CA GLY A 605 -9.08 10.27 -13.41
C GLY A 605 -10.31 9.77 -14.13
N TYR A 606 -10.17 9.48 -15.41
CA TYR A 606 -11.07 8.67 -16.19
C TYR A 606 -10.36 7.37 -16.54
N LEU A 607 -11.02 6.24 -16.34
CA LEU A 607 -10.52 4.91 -16.62
C LEU A 607 -11.58 4.09 -17.34
N ASP A 608 -11.19 3.50 -18.45
CA ASP A 608 -11.93 2.49 -19.18
C ASP A 608 -11.07 1.21 -19.18
N ALA A 609 -11.53 0.19 -18.47
CA ALA A 609 -10.79 -1.06 -18.24
C ALA A 609 -11.70 -2.25 -18.56
N GLU A 610 -11.34 -3.03 -19.57
CA GLU A 610 -12.15 -4.12 -20.10
C GLU A 610 -11.31 -5.38 -20.33
N PHE A 611 -11.93 -6.56 -20.19
CA PHE A 611 -11.37 -7.82 -20.65
C PHE A 611 -11.54 -7.92 -22.16
N ASP A 612 -10.45 -8.12 -22.89
CA ASP A 612 -10.46 -8.43 -24.33
C ASP A 612 -10.75 -9.91 -24.54
N SER A 613 -10.19 -10.78 -23.71
CA SER A 613 -10.45 -12.21 -23.64
C SER A 613 -10.34 -12.73 -22.21
N TYR A 614 -11.15 -13.73 -21.86
CA TYR A 614 -11.04 -14.44 -20.58
C TYR A 614 -11.50 -15.88 -20.73
N ASP A 615 -10.53 -16.79 -20.82
CA ASP A 615 -10.83 -18.23 -20.89
C ASP A 615 -11.10 -18.78 -19.49
N PHE A 616 -12.35 -19.06 -19.22
CA PHE A 616 -12.80 -19.77 -18.04
C PHE A 616 -13.25 -21.19 -18.42
N ASN A 617 -12.39 -22.20 -18.18
CA ASN A 617 -12.64 -23.60 -18.50
C ASN A 617 -13.05 -23.88 -19.97
N GLY A 618 -12.40 -23.22 -20.92
CA GLY A 618 -12.67 -23.37 -22.35
C GLY A 618 -13.85 -22.53 -22.85
N THR A 619 -14.35 -21.62 -22.06
CA THR A 619 -15.39 -20.66 -22.44
C THR A 619 -14.86 -19.24 -22.24
N ASP A 620 -14.92 -18.42 -23.27
CA ASP A 620 -14.60 -17.00 -23.17
C ASP A 620 -15.74 -16.27 -22.46
N ILE A 621 -15.44 -15.68 -21.28
CA ILE A 621 -16.37 -14.95 -20.43
C ILE A 621 -16.08 -13.44 -20.37
N ALA A 622 -15.17 -12.93 -21.21
CA ALA A 622 -14.74 -11.52 -21.20
C ALA A 622 -15.91 -10.52 -21.14
N SER A 623 -16.97 -10.76 -21.94
CA SER A 623 -18.14 -9.87 -21.95
C SER A 623 -18.99 -9.88 -20.68
N GLN A 624 -18.72 -10.77 -19.74
CA GLN A 624 -19.45 -10.97 -18.48
C GLN A 624 -18.56 -10.73 -17.26
N ALA A 625 -17.25 -10.75 -17.43
CA ALA A 625 -16.27 -10.48 -16.38
C ALA A 625 -16.10 -8.96 -16.16
N GLN A 626 -15.73 -8.58 -14.95
CA GLN A 626 -15.47 -7.20 -14.57
C GLN A 626 -14.04 -7.03 -14.07
N VAL A 627 -13.39 -5.95 -14.48
CA VAL A 627 -12.09 -5.58 -13.90
C VAL A 627 -12.32 -5.04 -12.49
N ILE A 628 -11.68 -5.65 -11.50
CA ILE A 628 -11.88 -5.30 -10.09
C ILE A 628 -11.12 -4.03 -9.70
N TYR A 629 -11.66 -3.29 -8.73
CA TYR A 629 -11.04 -2.07 -8.20
C TYR A 629 -10.61 -1.09 -9.30
N ALA A 630 -11.45 -0.95 -10.34
CA ALA A 630 -11.24 -0.10 -11.50
C ALA A 630 -12.38 0.94 -11.62
N PRO A 631 -12.38 2.01 -10.80
CA PRO A 631 -13.40 3.05 -10.90
C PRO A 631 -13.30 3.79 -12.22
N GLU A 632 -14.43 3.96 -12.92
CA GLU A 632 -14.47 4.72 -14.18
C GLU A 632 -14.10 6.20 -13.96
N HIS A 633 -14.50 6.75 -12.81
CA HIS A 633 -14.21 8.14 -12.46
C HIS A 633 -13.67 8.25 -11.04
N THR A 634 -12.55 8.96 -10.90
CA THR A 634 -12.02 9.44 -9.62
C THR A 634 -11.85 10.96 -9.69
N PHE A 635 -12.11 11.63 -8.58
CA PHE A 635 -11.99 13.08 -8.51
C PHE A 635 -11.63 13.53 -7.10
N SER A 636 -10.74 14.51 -6.97
CA SER A 636 -10.55 15.21 -5.70
C SER A 636 -10.32 16.70 -5.87
N VAL A 637 -10.78 17.48 -4.90
CA VAL A 637 -10.43 18.89 -4.74
C VAL A 637 -10.07 19.16 -3.30
N MET A 638 -8.88 19.69 -3.10
CA MET A 638 -8.39 20.18 -1.81
C MET A 638 -8.25 21.70 -1.86
N ALA A 639 -8.67 22.39 -0.82
CA ALA A 639 -8.52 23.83 -0.68
C ALA A 639 -8.00 24.18 0.71
N ASP A 640 -6.86 24.90 0.75
CA ASP A 640 -6.21 25.36 1.97
C ASP A 640 -6.23 26.88 2.05
N HIS A 641 -6.83 27.40 3.11
CA HIS A 641 -6.81 28.84 3.40
C HIS A 641 -5.98 29.15 4.62
N THR A 642 -4.94 29.94 4.43
CA THR A 642 -4.02 30.37 5.48
C THR A 642 -4.33 31.81 5.93
N SER A 643 -4.41 32.02 7.24
CA SER A 643 -4.61 33.37 7.82
C SER A 643 -3.80 33.55 9.10
N SER A 644 -3.34 34.78 9.36
CA SER A 644 -2.67 35.12 10.61
C SER A 644 -3.70 35.53 11.65
N ILE A 645 -3.74 34.84 12.80
CA ILE A 645 -4.71 35.11 13.88
C ILE A 645 -4.07 34.85 15.25
N PHE A 646 -4.35 35.70 16.22
CA PHE A 646 -3.89 35.56 17.61
C PHE A 646 -2.36 35.36 17.76
N GLY A 647 -1.56 35.93 16.87
CA GLY A 647 -0.10 35.81 16.90
C GLY A 647 0.45 34.43 16.45
N GLY A 648 -0.34 33.70 15.71
CA GLY A 648 0.01 32.46 15.04
C GLY A 648 -0.64 32.37 13.67
N THR A 649 -0.54 31.23 13.04
CA THR A 649 -1.09 30.91 11.72
C THR A 649 -2.23 29.91 11.84
N LEU A 650 -3.39 30.23 11.28
CA LEU A 650 -4.53 29.31 11.14
C LEU A 650 -4.59 28.84 9.69
N VAL A 651 -4.57 27.54 9.49
CA VAL A 651 -4.82 26.88 8.20
C VAL A 651 -6.16 26.18 8.27
N LEU A 652 -7.08 26.52 7.39
CA LEU A 652 -8.35 25.82 7.19
C LEU A 652 -8.24 25.01 5.92
N SER A 653 -8.42 23.70 6.05
CA SER A 653 -8.31 22.76 4.92
C SER A 653 -9.61 22.01 4.71
N GLY A 654 -9.98 21.81 3.47
CA GLY A 654 -11.10 20.98 3.07
C GLY A 654 -10.73 20.13 1.84
N THR A 655 -10.96 18.83 1.92
CA THR A 655 -10.74 17.89 0.81
C THR A 655 -12.05 17.19 0.51
N TRP A 656 -12.54 17.34 -0.71
CA TRP A 656 -13.65 16.56 -1.23
C TRP A 656 -13.13 15.59 -2.29
N SER A 657 -13.43 14.32 -2.12
CA SER A 657 -13.05 13.25 -3.05
C SER A 657 -14.27 12.44 -3.46
N TYR A 658 -14.26 11.94 -4.69
CA TYR A 658 -15.29 11.10 -5.27
C TYR A 658 -14.68 9.92 -6.02
N ARG A 659 -15.30 8.76 -5.91
CA ARG A 659 -15.03 7.55 -6.67
C ARG A 659 -16.35 6.97 -7.20
N SER A 660 -16.39 6.61 -8.49
CA SER A 660 -17.52 5.86 -9.05
C SER A 660 -17.60 4.45 -8.43
N ASP A 661 -18.66 3.73 -8.72
CA ASP A 661 -18.79 2.33 -8.30
C ASP A 661 -17.66 1.45 -8.84
N ILE A 662 -17.35 0.39 -8.11
CA ILE A 662 -16.33 -0.62 -8.45
C ILE A 662 -16.85 -2.02 -8.20
N TRP A 663 -16.16 -2.99 -8.77
CA TRP A 663 -16.40 -4.41 -8.54
C TRP A 663 -15.34 -4.97 -7.58
N GLY A 664 -15.76 -5.83 -6.64
CA GLY A 664 -14.87 -6.47 -5.66
C GLY A 664 -14.46 -7.90 -6.04
N ALA A 665 -15.06 -8.49 -7.07
CA ALA A 665 -14.69 -9.80 -7.62
C ALA A 665 -14.85 -9.82 -9.14
N THR A 666 -14.05 -10.64 -9.82
CA THR A 666 -13.98 -10.72 -11.29
C THR A 666 -15.04 -11.63 -11.89
N GLU A 667 -15.38 -12.73 -11.23
CA GLU A 667 -16.07 -13.89 -11.83
C GLU A 667 -17.58 -13.79 -11.68
N TYR A 668 -18.17 -12.82 -12.33
CA TYR A 668 -19.62 -12.62 -12.33
C TYR A 668 -20.40 -13.76 -13.04
N ALA A 669 -19.87 -14.29 -14.13
CA ALA A 669 -20.60 -15.21 -15.02
C ALA A 669 -20.67 -16.67 -14.53
N TYR A 670 -19.71 -17.11 -13.72
CA TYR A 670 -19.65 -18.52 -13.33
C TYR A 670 -20.79 -18.94 -12.43
N TYR A 671 -21.27 -18.04 -11.60
CA TYR A 671 -22.27 -18.33 -10.56
C TYR A 671 -23.71 -18.00 -10.95
N ASN A 672 -23.95 -17.64 -12.22
CA ASN A 672 -25.30 -17.33 -12.75
C ASN A 672 -26.02 -16.21 -11.98
N TYR A 673 -25.26 -15.18 -11.58
CA TYR A 673 -25.75 -14.02 -10.83
C TYR A 673 -26.63 -13.11 -11.66
N ASP A 674 -27.88 -13.48 -11.87
CA ASP A 674 -28.91 -12.58 -12.40
C ASP A 674 -29.20 -11.42 -11.41
N THR A 675 -28.53 -11.41 -10.27
CA THR A 675 -28.78 -10.50 -9.16
C THR A 675 -27.61 -9.63 -8.73
N GLY A 676 -26.49 -9.72 -9.39
CA GLY A 676 -25.26 -8.88 -9.35
C GLY A 676 -24.95 -7.75 -8.37
N PRO A 677 -25.77 -7.38 -7.40
CA PRO A 677 -25.44 -6.24 -6.54
C PRO A 677 -24.46 -6.56 -5.41
N GLU A 678 -24.21 -7.83 -5.09
CA GLU A 678 -23.50 -8.20 -3.84
C GLU A 678 -22.00 -8.05 -3.89
N ILE A 679 -21.40 -8.02 -5.09
CA ILE A 679 -19.97 -7.77 -5.30
C ILE A 679 -19.68 -6.36 -5.83
N LYS A 680 -20.72 -5.57 -6.07
CA LYS A 680 -20.60 -4.19 -6.47
C LYS A 680 -20.52 -3.29 -5.25
N ILE A 681 -19.54 -2.43 -5.23
CA ILE A 681 -19.33 -1.42 -4.19
C ILE A 681 -19.77 -0.09 -4.79
N ASP A 682 -20.78 0.52 -4.21
CA ASP A 682 -21.37 1.77 -4.70
C ASP A 682 -20.36 2.92 -4.76
N SER A 683 -20.66 3.89 -5.61
CA SER A 683 -19.94 5.17 -5.68
C SER A 683 -19.94 5.87 -4.33
N HIS A 684 -18.87 6.57 -4.05
CA HIS A 684 -18.70 7.24 -2.78
C HIS A 684 -18.09 8.63 -2.96
N ASP A 685 -18.64 9.57 -2.23
CA ASP A 685 -18.05 10.89 -2.02
C ASP A 685 -17.70 11.09 -0.53
N GLN A 686 -16.58 11.72 -0.28
CA GLN A 686 -16.07 11.96 1.06
C GLN A 686 -15.65 13.43 1.18
N LEU A 687 -16.00 14.05 2.30
CA LEU A 687 -15.55 15.38 2.67
C LEU A 687 -14.76 15.32 3.98
N ASP A 688 -13.49 15.69 3.90
CA ASP A 688 -12.60 15.83 5.05
C ASP A 688 -12.36 17.31 5.32
N LEU A 689 -12.43 17.73 6.58
CA LEU A 689 -12.23 19.11 7.00
C LEU A 689 -11.23 19.18 8.15
N SER A 690 -10.35 20.19 8.15
CA SER A 690 -9.48 20.45 9.28
C SER A 690 -9.26 21.95 9.56
N ALA A 691 -8.93 22.26 10.79
CA ALA A 691 -8.50 23.57 11.24
C ALA A 691 -7.23 23.39 12.07
N THR A 692 -6.09 23.83 11.54
CA THR A 692 -4.78 23.72 12.17
C THR A 692 -4.28 25.09 12.60
N TYR A 693 -4.03 25.27 13.89
CA TYR A 693 -3.42 26.47 14.46
C TYR A 693 -1.97 26.19 14.82
N LEU A 694 -1.08 26.96 14.23
CA LEU A 694 0.36 26.93 14.45
C LEU A 694 0.80 28.20 15.18
N ARG A 695 1.61 28.06 16.21
CA ARG A 695 2.14 29.20 16.97
C ARG A 695 3.56 28.98 17.40
N ASP A 696 4.43 29.91 16.98
CA ASP A 696 5.80 29.97 17.49
C ASP A 696 5.80 30.43 18.96
N LEU A 697 6.55 29.72 19.76
CA LEU A 697 6.79 29.98 21.17
C LEU A 697 8.27 30.35 21.37
N PRO A 698 8.67 30.95 22.48
CA PRO A 698 10.07 31.28 22.76
C PRO A 698 11.03 30.08 22.67
N GLN A 699 10.51 28.87 22.82
CA GLN A 699 11.26 27.62 22.72
C GLN A 699 10.40 26.62 21.96
N GLY A 700 10.46 26.65 20.59
CA GLY A 700 9.75 25.72 19.73
C GLY A 700 8.40 26.22 19.20
N ALA A 701 7.63 25.34 18.59
CA ALA A 701 6.35 25.62 17.95
C ALA A 701 5.23 24.72 18.50
N LEU A 702 4.06 25.29 18.74
CA LEU A 702 2.85 24.58 19.13
C LEU A 702 1.94 24.41 17.91
N LYS A 703 1.44 23.20 17.71
CA LYS A 703 0.41 22.84 16.76
C LYS A 703 -0.84 22.37 17.49
N VAL A 704 -2.00 22.86 17.08
CA VAL A 704 -3.31 22.32 17.51
C VAL A 704 -4.16 22.16 16.26
N MET A 705 -4.59 20.93 15.98
CA MET A 705 -5.45 20.62 14.84
C MET A 705 -6.75 19.99 15.33
N VAL A 706 -7.87 20.46 14.83
CA VAL A 706 -9.18 19.79 14.92
C VAL A 706 -9.53 19.33 13.53
N TYR A 707 -9.92 18.08 13.40
CA TYR A 707 -10.25 17.51 12.11
C TYR A 707 -11.51 16.64 12.17
N GLY A 708 -12.15 16.49 11.02
CA GLY A 708 -13.19 15.50 10.77
C GLY A 708 -12.96 14.85 9.42
N THR A 709 -12.91 13.54 9.39
CA THR A 709 -12.89 12.75 8.15
C THR A 709 -14.29 12.24 7.84
N ASP A 710 -14.64 12.17 6.57
CA ASP A 710 -15.95 11.72 6.07
C ASP A 710 -17.13 12.41 6.79
N VAL A 711 -17.07 13.75 6.91
CA VAL A 711 -18.00 14.50 7.75
C VAL A 711 -19.46 14.45 7.27
N LEU A 712 -19.69 14.04 6.03
CA LEU A 712 -21.02 13.89 5.43
C LEU A 712 -21.64 12.52 5.70
N ASP A 713 -20.84 11.49 5.90
CA ASP A 713 -21.30 10.13 6.18
C ASP A 713 -21.14 9.78 7.66
N GLY A 714 -22.27 9.65 8.37
CA GLY A 714 -22.29 9.30 9.79
C GLY A 714 -22.27 7.81 10.07
N ASP A 715 -22.50 6.96 9.08
CA ASP A 715 -22.94 5.59 9.29
C ASP A 715 -21.97 4.50 8.81
N GLY A 716 -20.95 4.86 8.03
CA GLY A 716 -20.04 3.91 7.41
C GLY A 716 -20.63 3.28 6.14
N ARG A 717 -19.78 2.65 5.35
CA ARG A 717 -20.14 2.11 4.04
C ARG A 717 -19.45 0.78 3.76
N VAL A 718 -19.86 0.13 2.66
CA VAL A 718 -19.14 -1.02 2.12
C VAL A 718 -17.80 -0.54 1.53
N GLY A 719 -16.71 -0.99 2.08
CA GLY A 719 -15.37 -0.75 1.57
C GLY A 719 -14.86 -1.88 0.68
N ARG A 720 -15.39 -3.10 0.92
CA ARG A 720 -15.03 -4.29 0.18
C ARG A 720 -16.22 -5.25 0.08
N ALA A 721 -16.38 -5.87 -1.07
CA ALA A 721 -17.36 -6.91 -1.30
C ALA A 721 -16.67 -8.13 -1.89
N TYR A 722 -17.03 -9.31 -1.43
CA TYR A 722 -16.43 -10.57 -1.85
C TYR A 722 -17.49 -11.65 -2.02
N ASP A 723 -17.38 -12.43 -3.08
CA ASP A 723 -18.17 -13.62 -3.31
C ASP A 723 -17.27 -14.75 -3.83
N ALA A 724 -17.26 -15.86 -3.12
CA ALA A 724 -16.52 -17.08 -3.49
C ALA A 724 -17.47 -18.16 -4.05
N GLY A 725 -18.71 -17.82 -4.40
CA GLY A 725 -19.73 -18.78 -4.85
C GLY A 725 -20.23 -19.70 -3.73
N ALA A 726 -19.39 -20.05 -2.78
CA ALA A 726 -19.79 -20.80 -1.60
C ALA A 726 -20.44 -19.89 -0.56
N PHE A 727 -19.96 -18.68 -0.43
CA PHE A 727 -20.38 -17.66 0.54
C PHE A 727 -20.03 -16.27 0.00
N ALA A 728 -20.77 -15.25 0.45
CA ALA A 728 -20.49 -13.85 0.15
C ALA A 728 -20.53 -12.99 1.42
N TRP A 729 -19.75 -11.90 1.44
CA TRP A 729 -19.70 -10.97 2.55
C TRP A 729 -19.27 -9.57 2.11
N HIS A 730 -19.65 -8.59 2.94
CA HIS A 730 -19.18 -7.21 2.85
C HIS A 730 -18.29 -6.87 4.04
N GLU A 731 -17.26 -6.11 3.79
CA GLU A 731 -16.45 -5.44 4.81
C GLU A 731 -16.81 -3.98 4.85
N LEU A 732 -17.01 -3.48 6.07
CA LEU A 732 -17.48 -2.13 6.29
C LEU A 732 -16.32 -1.23 6.73
N VAL A 733 -16.20 -0.07 6.11
CA VAL A 733 -15.27 0.97 6.54
C VAL A 733 -15.96 1.98 7.45
N PRO A 734 -15.22 2.63 8.37
CA PRO A 734 -15.80 3.61 9.27
C PRO A 734 -16.37 4.80 8.49
N GLY A 735 -17.45 5.36 8.99
CA GLY A 735 -17.96 6.66 8.57
C GLY A 735 -17.20 7.80 9.24
N ARG A 736 -17.90 8.90 9.53
CA ARG A 736 -17.32 10.10 10.11
C ARG A 736 -16.51 9.82 11.36
N GLN A 737 -15.28 10.38 11.40
CA GLN A 737 -14.46 10.47 12.60
C GLN A 737 -14.13 11.93 12.90
N ILE A 738 -14.16 12.32 14.16
CA ILE A 738 -13.75 13.65 14.63
C ILE A 738 -12.61 13.47 15.62
N GLY A 739 -11.56 14.29 15.48
CA GLY A 739 -10.40 14.20 16.34
C GLY A 739 -9.71 15.54 16.59
N VAL A 740 -8.82 15.50 17.57
CA VAL A 740 -7.95 16.62 17.95
C VAL A 740 -6.52 16.11 18.02
N THR A 741 -5.61 16.83 17.37
CA THR A 741 -4.16 16.59 17.46
C THR A 741 -3.50 17.78 18.12
N VAL A 742 -2.63 17.50 19.08
CA VAL A 742 -1.76 18.51 19.71
C VAL A 742 -0.31 18.11 19.48
N GLY A 743 0.46 18.99 18.88
CA GLY A 743 1.87 18.80 18.57
C GLY A 743 2.74 19.87 19.19
N TYR A 744 3.96 19.51 19.53
CA TYR A 744 5.00 20.44 19.97
C TYR A 744 6.33 20.05 19.33
N GLU A 745 6.98 21.03 18.73
CA GLU A 745 8.29 20.86 18.09
C GLU A 745 9.27 21.88 18.68
N PHE A 746 10.46 21.37 19.00
CA PHE A 746 11.51 22.15 19.69
C PHE A 746 12.85 21.98 18.98
#